data_a7d845d447e9186e175ac51692c8882c
#
_entry.id   a7d845d447e9186e175ac51692c8882c
#
_cell.length_a   1.000
_cell.length_b   1.000
_cell.length_c   1.000
_cell.angle_alpha   90.00
_cell.angle_beta   90.00
_cell.angle_gamma   90.00
#
_symmetry.space_group_name_H-M   'P 1'
#
loop_
_entity.id
_entity.type
_entity.pdbx_description
1 polymer ?
#
loop_
_entity_poly.entity_id
_entity_poly.type
_entity_poly.pdbx_seq_one_letter_code
_entity_poly.pdbx_strand_id
1 'polypeptide(L)'
;MKRTYLLLLLLFLYWMYASAQQVQPVREPADSVKNVAYIDSLFRELPEVMITGERPVVKAEQGKLVYDVPRLVSNLPVDNAYDAVKNLPGVVAMNDGMTLGGQPVTVVINGKVSTLSVEQLNDLLKSMPVSRIEKAEVMYSAPARYQVRGPMINLVLTSGTGKEPSLQGELYTSYSQLHYESLAERGSLLYSGRKFSADLLYSYSYSRERRETDKEALHTLADGSVHQMDMYDITTSRHNNHQVRLGMDYAFADKHLLSLVYTTAFTDVKPYATVTGAQNSVTDSRSEGQLHNAKLDYQTPFGLKAGAEFTYYHSPGSQLLHRTLGEETLNFLSKDNQRINQWRFYAGQEHTLGKDWGLNYGVAYTTALDNSYQMYYDPETEAPLPDNNMKSRRREQTVNFYAGLSKSFGEKLSADVSLAAEQYHTDMWNEWSLYPVANLTYLPAPGHILQFSLSSDKEYPEYWSMQNSTSYMGAYSEIQGNPFLKPATNYEANISYILKGKYVLTTYYSRTKNKEMQTLYQSPERLVEIYKCFNFDFSEQAGLVMVVPFKVKKWLDSRITAIGFRYRQKDSDFWDIPFDRKLYTFVLTMNNTFTLSTKPDLKFTLSGFYQNKAIQGIFDLPRSGNLDAALRYTFAKGKAQLTLKCDDIFNTSTISTNVRFGQQNVKNHYMKTTRAFGISFNYKFGGYKEKKREEVDTSRFK
;
A
#
# COMPACT_ATOMS: atom_id res chain seq x y z
N MET A 1 -28.51 -4.94 23.72
CA MET A 1 -28.14 -4.49 22.39
C MET A 1 -27.88 -5.63 21.37
N LYS A 2 -27.16 -6.71 21.68
CA LYS A 2 -26.87 -7.82 20.73
C LYS A 2 -28.11 -8.52 20.11
N ARG A 3 -29.24 -8.59 20.81
CA ARG A 3 -30.48 -9.22 20.27
C ARG A 3 -31.28 -8.33 19.31
N THR A 4 -31.13 -7.03 19.41
CA THR A 4 -31.86 -6.05 18.58
C THR A 4 -31.30 -5.96 17.15
N TYR A 5 -29.99 -6.08 17.00
CA TYR A 5 -29.34 -6.05 15.67
C TYR A 5 -29.59 -7.35 14.86
N LEU A 6 -29.67 -8.49 15.55
CA LEU A 6 -30.01 -9.76 14.89
C LEU A 6 -31.45 -9.75 14.36
N LEU A 7 -32.36 -9.14 15.11
CA LEU A 7 -33.77 -8.96 14.73
C LEU A 7 -33.91 -8.01 13.53
N LEU A 8 -33.18 -6.92 13.51
CA LEU A 8 -33.15 -5.98 12.39
C LEU A 8 -32.55 -6.63 11.11
N LEU A 9 -31.52 -7.45 11.25
CA LEU A 9 -30.92 -8.20 10.14
C LEU A 9 -31.91 -9.24 9.58
N LEU A 10 -32.64 -9.95 10.45
CA LEU A 10 -33.64 -10.93 10.05
C LEU A 10 -34.88 -10.25 9.41
N LEU A 11 -35.31 -9.10 9.91
CA LEU A 11 -36.36 -8.30 9.31
C LEU A 11 -35.95 -7.74 7.95
N PHE A 12 -34.72 -7.34 7.77
CA PHE A 12 -34.20 -6.87 6.49
C PHE A 12 -34.10 -8.01 5.47
N LEU A 13 -33.66 -9.20 5.88
CA LEU A 13 -33.64 -10.40 5.03
C LEU A 13 -35.05 -10.86 4.65
N TYR A 14 -36.01 -10.80 5.57
CA TYR A 14 -37.42 -11.11 5.31
C TYR A 14 -38.07 -10.11 4.34
N TRP A 15 -37.76 -8.82 4.46
CA TRP A 15 -38.27 -7.79 3.54
C TRP A 15 -37.67 -7.95 2.14
N MET A 16 -36.42 -8.34 2.02
CA MET A 16 -35.79 -8.71 0.74
C MET A 16 -36.41 -9.93 0.08
N TYR A 17 -36.81 -10.95 0.87
CA TYR A 17 -37.48 -12.14 0.37
C TYR A 17 -38.90 -11.82 -0.13
N ALA A 18 -39.63 -10.99 0.57
CA ALA A 18 -40.99 -10.54 0.18
C ALA A 18 -40.99 -9.68 -1.10
N SER A 19 -39.95 -8.88 -1.32
CA SER A 19 -39.81 -8.05 -2.54
C SER A 19 -39.46 -8.84 -3.80
N ALA A 20 -38.90 -10.06 -3.64
CA ALA A 20 -38.52 -10.92 -4.75
C ALA A 20 -39.71 -11.71 -5.37
N GLN A 21 -40.87 -11.74 -4.71
CA GLN A 21 -42.03 -12.54 -5.16
C GLN A 21 -43.06 -11.77 -6.04
N GLN A 22 -42.84 -10.48 -6.32
CA GLN A 22 -43.79 -9.70 -7.16
C GLN A 22 -43.20 -9.33 -8.53
N VAL A 23 -42.92 -10.33 -9.37
CA VAL A 23 -42.80 -10.10 -10.82
C VAL A 23 -43.64 -11.15 -11.55
N GLN A 24 -44.83 -10.74 -11.99
CA GLN A 24 -45.62 -11.54 -12.91
C GLN A 24 -45.03 -11.48 -14.32
N PRO A 25 -45.08 -12.56 -15.11
CA PRO A 25 -44.56 -12.56 -16.48
C PRO A 25 -45.54 -11.84 -17.42
N VAL A 26 -45.06 -10.85 -18.15
CA VAL A 26 -45.76 -10.21 -19.26
C VAL A 26 -45.76 -11.18 -20.45
N ARG A 27 -46.99 -11.54 -20.92
CA ARG A 27 -47.20 -12.28 -22.17
C ARG A 27 -46.93 -11.36 -23.36
N GLU A 28 -46.05 -11.78 -24.27
CA GLU A 28 -45.94 -11.19 -25.61
C GLU A 28 -47.06 -11.64 -26.52
N PRO A 29 -47.60 -10.76 -27.41
CA PRO A 29 -48.55 -11.17 -28.43
C PRO A 29 -47.83 -11.77 -29.64
N ALA A 30 -48.33 -12.94 -30.05
CA ALA A 30 -47.95 -13.55 -31.31
C ALA A 30 -48.71 -12.86 -32.45
N ASP A 31 -48.00 -12.32 -33.44
CA ASP A 31 -48.31 -12.34 -34.87
C ASP A 31 -47.46 -11.31 -35.63
N SER A 32 -46.43 -11.80 -36.32
CA SER A 32 -45.96 -11.30 -37.62
C SER A 32 -44.74 -12.08 -38.12
N VAL A 33 -44.93 -13.36 -38.32
CA VAL A 33 -43.89 -14.19 -39.00
C VAL A 33 -44.46 -14.66 -40.32
N LYS A 34 -44.24 -13.90 -41.42
CA LYS A 34 -44.36 -14.46 -42.79
C LYS A 34 -43.62 -13.72 -43.91
N ASN A 35 -42.83 -12.69 -43.67
CA ASN A 35 -42.13 -12.01 -44.76
C ASN A 35 -40.61 -11.83 -44.55
N VAL A 36 -39.96 -12.49 -43.61
CA VAL A 36 -38.51 -12.39 -43.34
C VAL A 36 -37.73 -13.57 -43.95
N ALA A 37 -38.43 -14.66 -44.35
CA ALA A 37 -37.75 -15.88 -44.80
C ALA A 37 -37.10 -15.81 -46.18
N TYR A 38 -37.38 -14.77 -46.99
CA TYR A 38 -36.79 -14.67 -48.36
C TYR A 38 -35.54 -13.76 -48.41
N ILE A 39 -35.34 -12.91 -47.44
CA ILE A 39 -34.11 -12.06 -47.35
C ILE A 39 -33.00 -12.77 -46.60
N ASP A 40 -33.32 -13.73 -45.73
CA ASP A 40 -32.38 -14.45 -44.89
C ASP A 40 -31.58 -15.53 -45.65
N SER A 41 -32.02 -15.91 -46.86
CA SER A 41 -31.30 -16.89 -47.69
C SER A 41 -30.17 -16.31 -48.53
N LEU A 42 -30.08 -14.98 -48.71
CA LEU A 42 -29.05 -14.31 -49.48
C LEU A 42 -27.83 -13.86 -48.65
N PHE A 43 -27.89 -13.97 -47.31
CA PHE A 43 -26.80 -13.61 -46.39
C PHE A 43 -26.15 -14.81 -45.70
N ARG A 44 -26.33 -16.04 -46.19
CA ARG A 44 -25.83 -17.26 -45.55
C ARG A 44 -24.44 -17.73 -46.08
N GLU A 45 -23.68 -16.92 -46.73
CA GLU A 45 -22.37 -17.35 -47.25
C GLU A 45 -21.18 -16.45 -46.89
N LEU A 46 -21.12 -15.94 -45.69
CA LEU A 46 -19.81 -15.58 -45.08
C LEU A 46 -19.88 -15.90 -43.61
N PRO A 47 -18.99 -16.71 -43.06
CA PRO A 47 -18.89 -16.81 -41.61
C PRO A 47 -18.50 -15.43 -41.08
N GLU A 48 -19.42 -14.81 -40.36
CA GLU A 48 -19.11 -13.63 -39.58
C GLU A 48 -17.98 -13.99 -38.59
N VAL A 49 -16.74 -13.73 -38.99
CA VAL A 49 -15.63 -13.72 -38.07
C VAL A 49 -15.85 -12.49 -37.19
N MET A 50 -16.69 -12.65 -36.20
CA MET A 50 -16.73 -11.70 -35.07
C MET A 50 -15.36 -11.73 -34.41
N ILE A 51 -14.45 -10.87 -34.86
CA ILE A 51 -13.25 -10.55 -34.10
C ILE A 51 -13.73 -9.74 -32.89
N THR A 52 -14.19 -10.43 -31.87
CA THR A 52 -14.33 -9.85 -30.53
C THR A 52 -12.92 -9.58 -30.02
N GLY A 53 -12.32 -8.50 -30.48
CA GLY A 53 -11.07 -7.99 -29.97
C GLY A 53 -11.28 -7.55 -28.54
N GLU A 54 -11.10 -8.46 -27.57
CA GLU A 54 -11.01 -8.05 -26.17
C GLU A 54 -9.85 -7.05 -26.08
N ARG A 55 -10.15 -5.79 -25.72
CA ARG A 55 -9.10 -4.81 -25.42
C ARG A 55 -8.20 -5.42 -24.35
N PRO A 56 -6.88 -5.43 -24.51
CA PRO A 56 -5.98 -6.00 -23.52
C PRO A 56 -6.15 -5.26 -22.19
N VAL A 57 -6.15 -5.99 -21.08
CA VAL A 57 -6.21 -5.43 -19.73
C VAL A 57 -4.96 -4.60 -19.43
N VAL A 58 -3.86 -4.88 -20.10
CA VAL A 58 -2.60 -4.13 -20.01
C VAL A 58 -2.10 -3.74 -21.39
N LYS A 59 -1.52 -2.52 -21.48
CA LYS A 59 -0.80 -2.02 -22.64
C LYS A 59 0.59 -1.56 -22.19
N ALA A 60 1.59 -1.72 -23.05
CA ALA A 60 2.89 -1.09 -22.86
C ALA A 60 2.92 0.25 -23.59
N GLU A 61 3.25 1.32 -22.88
CA GLU A 61 3.34 2.68 -23.41
C GLU A 61 4.61 3.34 -22.85
N GLN A 62 5.59 3.65 -23.70
CA GLN A 62 6.79 4.42 -23.32
C GLN A 62 7.42 3.98 -21.98
N GLY A 63 7.74 2.69 -21.86
CA GLY A 63 8.41 2.14 -20.67
C GLY A 63 7.52 1.86 -19.46
N LYS A 64 6.22 2.07 -19.56
CA LYS A 64 5.23 1.78 -18.51
C LYS A 64 4.18 0.76 -18.97
N LEU A 65 3.67 -0.01 -18.02
CA LEU A 65 2.55 -0.91 -18.21
C LEU A 65 1.27 -0.24 -17.75
N VAL A 66 0.34 0.00 -18.64
CA VAL A 66 -0.92 0.70 -18.37
C VAL A 66 -2.03 -0.32 -18.20
N TYR A 67 -2.52 -0.48 -16.98
CA TYR A 67 -3.64 -1.37 -16.63
C TYR A 67 -4.96 -0.62 -16.59
N ASP A 68 -5.98 -1.15 -17.27
CA ASP A 68 -7.39 -0.72 -17.11
C ASP A 68 -7.91 -1.27 -15.77
N VAL A 69 -7.91 -0.43 -14.73
CA VAL A 69 -8.25 -0.86 -13.37
C VAL A 69 -9.71 -1.31 -13.26
N PRO A 70 -10.72 -0.61 -13.80
CA PRO A 70 -12.11 -1.07 -13.78
C PRO A 70 -12.29 -2.48 -14.35
N ARG A 71 -11.57 -2.82 -15.41
CA ARG A 71 -11.60 -4.18 -16.00
C ARG A 71 -10.87 -5.19 -15.14
N LEU A 72 -9.70 -4.81 -14.64
CA LEU A 72 -8.89 -5.70 -13.81
C LEU A 72 -9.65 -6.16 -12.58
N VAL A 73 -10.35 -5.24 -11.89
CA VAL A 73 -11.03 -5.52 -10.63
C VAL A 73 -12.50 -5.91 -10.77
N SER A 74 -13.06 -5.92 -11.98
CA SER A 74 -14.50 -6.14 -12.22
C SER A 74 -15.06 -7.42 -11.59
N ASN A 75 -14.21 -8.44 -11.43
CA ASN A 75 -14.58 -9.72 -10.85
C ASN A 75 -14.03 -9.93 -9.43
N LEU A 76 -13.26 -8.99 -8.90
CA LEU A 76 -12.62 -9.09 -7.59
C LEU A 76 -13.43 -8.35 -6.52
N PRO A 77 -13.40 -8.79 -5.24
CA PRO A 77 -14.04 -8.09 -4.13
C PRO A 77 -13.15 -6.92 -3.66
N VAL A 78 -13.01 -5.91 -4.54
CA VAL A 78 -12.16 -4.74 -4.33
C VAL A 78 -13.04 -3.52 -4.12
N ASP A 79 -12.91 -2.86 -2.98
CA ASP A 79 -13.75 -1.73 -2.58
C ASP A 79 -12.99 -0.40 -2.56
N ASN A 80 -11.65 -0.41 -2.52
CA ASN A 80 -10.82 0.76 -2.39
C ASN A 80 -9.57 0.70 -3.29
N ALA A 81 -8.85 1.83 -3.36
CA ALA A 81 -7.66 1.95 -4.19
C ALA A 81 -6.51 1.06 -3.70
N TYR A 82 -6.34 0.88 -2.40
CA TYR A 82 -5.31 0.01 -1.83
C TYR A 82 -5.49 -1.44 -2.29
N ASP A 83 -6.70 -1.96 -2.21
CA ASP A 83 -7.01 -3.31 -2.69
C ASP A 83 -6.87 -3.42 -4.21
N ALA A 84 -7.18 -2.36 -4.97
CA ALA A 84 -6.93 -2.35 -6.41
C ALA A 84 -5.44 -2.47 -6.74
N VAL A 85 -4.58 -1.72 -6.04
CA VAL A 85 -3.12 -1.78 -6.22
C VAL A 85 -2.57 -3.16 -5.87
N LYS A 86 -2.99 -3.76 -4.75
CA LYS A 86 -2.60 -5.14 -4.37
C LYS A 86 -2.95 -6.18 -5.44
N ASN A 87 -3.98 -5.91 -6.22
CA ASN A 87 -4.42 -6.80 -7.28
C ASN A 87 -3.79 -6.53 -8.65
N LEU A 88 -2.90 -5.54 -8.78
CA LEU A 88 -2.12 -5.35 -10.00
C LEU A 88 -1.14 -6.51 -10.20
N PRO A 89 -0.99 -7.03 -11.44
CA PRO A 89 -0.03 -8.10 -11.71
C PRO A 89 1.40 -7.71 -11.36
N GLY A 90 2.09 -8.57 -10.62
CA GLY A 90 3.46 -8.34 -10.15
C GLY A 90 3.56 -7.60 -8.81
N VAL A 91 2.48 -7.01 -8.33
CA VAL A 91 2.43 -6.41 -6.99
C VAL A 91 2.18 -7.49 -5.94
N VAL A 92 2.95 -7.45 -4.88
CA VAL A 92 2.84 -8.35 -3.73
C VAL A 92 2.72 -7.51 -2.46
N ALA A 93 1.64 -7.73 -1.71
CA ALA A 93 1.49 -7.16 -0.39
C ALA A 93 2.19 -8.08 0.62
N MET A 94 3.14 -7.55 1.38
CA MET A 94 3.85 -8.24 2.45
C MET A 94 3.88 -7.32 3.67
N ASN A 95 3.42 -7.81 4.81
CA ASN A 95 3.26 -7.01 6.03
C ASN A 95 2.46 -5.72 5.74
N ASP A 96 2.97 -4.56 6.12
CA ASP A 96 2.29 -3.27 5.91
C ASP A 96 2.68 -2.55 4.60
N GLY A 97 3.44 -3.23 3.72
CA GLY A 97 3.94 -2.66 2.47
C GLY A 97 3.51 -3.41 1.21
N MET A 98 3.76 -2.79 0.07
CA MET A 98 3.61 -3.40 -1.25
C MET A 98 4.95 -3.41 -1.98
N THR A 99 5.25 -4.51 -2.66
CA THR A 99 6.46 -4.66 -3.47
C THR A 99 6.11 -4.92 -4.94
N LEU A 100 6.99 -4.48 -5.83
CA LEU A 100 6.96 -4.78 -7.25
C LEU A 100 8.39 -5.18 -7.67
N GLY A 101 8.53 -6.36 -8.26
CA GLY A 101 9.86 -6.88 -8.60
C GLY A 101 10.74 -7.15 -7.37
N GLY A 102 10.14 -7.39 -6.20
CA GLY A 102 10.88 -7.64 -4.95
C GLY A 102 11.29 -6.38 -4.18
N GLN A 103 10.97 -5.18 -4.67
CA GLN A 103 11.29 -3.91 -4.03
C GLN A 103 10.04 -3.15 -3.59
N PRO A 104 10.13 -2.34 -2.52
CA PRO A 104 9.06 -1.44 -2.12
C PRO A 104 8.60 -0.57 -3.29
N VAL A 105 7.30 -0.46 -3.49
CA VAL A 105 6.73 0.32 -4.57
C VAL A 105 6.19 1.65 -4.06
N THR A 106 6.55 2.74 -4.74
CA THR A 106 5.96 4.05 -4.48
C THR A 106 4.66 4.21 -5.26
N VAL A 107 3.57 4.47 -4.56
CA VAL A 107 2.29 4.80 -5.22
C VAL A 107 2.14 6.32 -5.32
N VAL A 108 1.85 6.81 -6.52
CA VAL A 108 1.58 8.22 -6.78
C VAL A 108 0.20 8.40 -7.39
N ILE A 109 -0.39 9.57 -7.25
CA ILE A 109 -1.74 9.87 -7.72
C ILE A 109 -1.67 10.97 -8.77
N ASN A 110 -2.19 10.70 -9.99
CA ASN A 110 -2.16 11.62 -11.13
C ASN A 110 -0.74 12.13 -11.47
N GLY A 111 0.29 11.25 -11.34
CA GLY A 111 1.68 11.59 -11.57
C GLY A 111 2.31 12.51 -10.53
N LYS A 112 1.64 12.73 -9.41
CA LYS A 112 2.07 13.67 -8.36
C LYS A 112 2.60 12.89 -7.17
N VAL A 113 3.87 13.08 -6.86
CA VAL A 113 4.50 12.56 -5.65
C VAL A 113 3.93 13.29 -4.44
N SER A 114 3.74 12.58 -3.34
CA SER A 114 3.33 13.15 -2.06
C SER A 114 4.45 13.04 -1.04
N THR A 115 4.46 13.93 -0.06
CA THR A 115 5.34 13.89 1.13
C THR A 115 4.74 13.07 2.27
N LEU A 116 3.59 12.42 2.03
CA LEU A 116 2.99 11.50 2.99
C LEU A 116 3.90 10.29 3.22
N SER A 117 3.96 9.79 4.46
CA SER A 117 4.62 8.52 4.75
C SER A 117 3.91 7.35 4.04
N VAL A 118 4.57 6.20 3.96
CA VAL A 118 3.97 5.00 3.36
C VAL A 118 2.68 4.60 4.07
N GLU A 119 2.64 4.68 5.39
CA GLU A 119 1.45 4.39 6.20
C GLU A 119 0.31 5.38 5.90
N GLN A 120 0.62 6.68 5.92
CA GLN A 120 -0.35 7.74 5.61
C GLN A 120 -0.90 7.63 4.19
N LEU A 121 -0.04 7.26 3.22
CA LEU A 121 -0.46 7.02 1.85
C LEU A 121 -1.34 5.78 1.73
N ASN A 122 -1.01 4.69 2.43
CA ASN A 122 -1.83 3.48 2.47
C ASN A 122 -3.22 3.77 3.05
N ASP A 123 -3.32 4.57 4.10
CA ASP A 123 -4.59 4.97 4.68
C ASP A 123 -5.40 5.84 3.71
N LEU A 124 -4.74 6.75 2.99
CA LEU A 124 -5.39 7.50 1.91
C LEU A 124 -5.93 6.57 0.81
N LEU A 125 -5.15 5.56 0.39
CA LEU A 125 -5.57 4.58 -0.61
C LEU A 125 -6.73 3.70 -0.10
N LYS A 126 -6.73 3.30 1.17
CA LYS A 126 -7.85 2.57 1.80
C LYS A 126 -9.11 3.43 1.86
N SER A 127 -8.96 4.74 2.02
CA SER A 127 -10.08 5.68 2.03
C SER A 127 -10.64 6.01 0.64
N MET A 128 -9.87 5.77 -0.43
CA MET A 128 -10.24 6.13 -1.80
C MET A 128 -11.05 5.03 -2.47
N PRO A 129 -12.28 5.29 -2.97
CA PRO A 129 -13.06 4.31 -3.71
C PRO A 129 -12.34 3.84 -4.99
N VAL A 130 -12.41 2.54 -5.29
CA VAL A 130 -11.83 1.99 -6.53
C VAL A 130 -12.44 2.61 -7.79
N SER A 131 -13.69 3.02 -7.73
CA SER A 131 -14.40 3.68 -8.83
C SER A 131 -13.79 5.01 -9.29
N ARG A 132 -12.93 5.60 -8.45
CA ARG A 132 -12.18 6.82 -8.78
C ARG A 132 -10.97 6.56 -9.67
N ILE A 133 -10.53 5.32 -9.80
CA ILE A 133 -9.34 4.96 -10.58
C ILE A 133 -9.76 4.62 -12.01
N GLU A 134 -9.23 5.35 -12.98
CA GLU A 134 -9.39 5.04 -14.41
C GLU A 134 -8.38 4.00 -14.87
N LYS A 135 -7.11 4.20 -14.53
CA LYS A 135 -6.01 3.31 -14.90
C LYS A 135 -4.89 3.34 -13.87
N ALA A 136 -4.06 2.30 -13.86
CA ALA A 136 -2.82 2.24 -13.13
C ALA A 136 -1.65 2.10 -14.11
N GLU A 137 -0.67 2.99 -13.99
CA GLU A 137 0.57 2.95 -14.77
C GLU A 137 1.66 2.35 -13.89
N VAL A 138 2.11 1.15 -14.22
CA VAL A 138 3.10 0.38 -13.46
C VAL A 138 4.45 0.53 -14.14
N MET A 139 5.45 0.97 -13.37
CA MET A 139 6.83 1.14 -13.81
C MET A 139 7.75 0.41 -12.83
N TYR A 140 8.53 -0.54 -13.34
CA TYR A 140 9.57 -1.22 -12.53
C TYR A 140 10.74 -0.28 -12.21
N SER A 141 10.90 0.78 -12.98
CA SER A 141 11.85 1.85 -12.74
C SER A 141 11.21 3.17 -13.17
N ALA A 142 10.93 4.04 -12.23
CA ALA A 142 10.32 5.34 -12.49
C ALA A 142 11.33 6.29 -13.17
N PRO A 143 11.04 6.84 -14.36
CA PRO A 143 11.85 7.91 -14.94
C PRO A 143 11.99 9.10 -13.98
N ALA A 144 13.15 9.75 -14.01
CA ALA A 144 13.49 10.82 -13.04
C ALA A 144 12.48 12.00 -13.04
N ARG A 145 11.75 12.23 -14.17
CA ARG A 145 10.69 13.25 -14.27
C ARG A 145 9.54 13.09 -13.27
N TYR A 146 9.32 11.88 -12.77
CA TYR A 146 8.33 11.63 -11.72
C TYR A 146 8.83 12.02 -10.33
N GLN A 147 10.15 12.28 -10.19
CA GLN A 147 10.81 12.59 -8.91
C GLN A 147 10.58 11.50 -7.84
N VAL A 148 10.36 10.28 -8.32
CA VAL A 148 10.29 9.02 -7.58
C VAL A 148 11.45 8.16 -8.05
N ARG A 149 11.98 7.35 -7.17
CA ARG A 149 13.02 6.38 -7.48
C ARG A 149 12.52 4.97 -7.23
N GLY A 150 13.12 4.01 -7.95
CA GLY A 150 12.69 2.63 -7.86
C GLY A 150 11.36 2.34 -8.56
N PRO A 151 10.68 1.26 -8.18
CA PRO A 151 9.38 0.90 -8.74
C PRO A 151 8.29 1.89 -8.36
N MET A 152 7.39 2.20 -9.31
CA MET A 152 6.30 3.15 -9.11
C MET A 152 4.99 2.65 -9.72
N ILE A 153 3.89 2.95 -9.04
CA ILE A 153 2.53 2.81 -9.56
C ILE A 153 1.85 4.16 -9.55
N ASN A 154 1.52 4.68 -10.73
CA ASN A 154 0.75 5.91 -10.86
C ASN A 154 -0.73 5.58 -11.02
N LEU A 155 -1.54 5.93 -10.03
CA LEU A 155 -2.99 5.84 -10.10
C LEU A 155 -3.53 7.07 -10.82
N VAL A 156 -4.03 6.89 -12.02
CA VAL A 156 -4.70 7.96 -12.77
C VAL A 156 -6.16 7.95 -12.39
N LEU A 157 -6.58 9.02 -11.75
CA LEU A 157 -7.97 9.19 -11.33
C LEU A 157 -8.84 9.64 -12.49
N THR A 158 -10.12 9.33 -12.42
CA THR A 158 -11.12 9.81 -13.39
C THR A 158 -11.11 11.34 -13.39
N SER A 159 -10.77 11.94 -14.53
CA SER A 159 -10.78 13.41 -14.70
C SER A 159 -12.20 13.92 -14.72
N GLY A 160 -12.44 15.02 -14.01
CA GLY A 160 -13.71 15.74 -13.99
C GLY A 160 -13.81 16.88 -14.98
N THR A 161 -12.68 17.47 -15.44
CA THR A 161 -12.68 18.63 -16.33
C THR A 161 -13.00 18.27 -17.80
N GLY A 162 -13.59 19.20 -18.54
CA GLY A 162 -13.93 19.02 -19.96
C GLY A 162 -15.23 18.26 -20.24
N LYS A 163 -16.01 17.93 -19.23
CA LYS A 163 -17.29 17.19 -19.34
C LYS A 163 -18.48 18.11 -19.06
N GLU A 164 -19.67 17.70 -19.50
CA GLU A 164 -20.91 18.33 -19.05
C GLU A 164 -21.02 18.22 -17.53
N PRO A 165 -21.61 19.26 -16.86
CA PRO A 165 -21.72 19.28 -15.40
C PRO A 165 -22.39 18.00 -14.88
N SER A 166 -21.73 17.35 -13.95
CA SER A 166 -22.23 16.13 -13.30
C SER A 166 -21.76 16.05 -11.86
N LEU A 167 -22.61 15.48 -11.01
CA LEU A 167 -22.29 15.16 -9.62
C LEU A 167 -22.41 13.64 -9.45
N GLN A 168 -21.35 13.04 -8.87
CA GLN A 168 -21.28 11.61 -8.60
C GLN A 168 -20.87 11.42 -7.14
N GLY A 169 -21.37 10.37 -6.51
CA GLY A 169 -21.00 10.05 -5.14
C GLY A 169 -21.04 8.57 -4.85
N GLU A 170 -20.32 8.22 -3.78
CA GLU A 170 -20.26 6.85 -3.26
C GLU A 170 -20.27 6.89 -1.73
N LEU A 171 -21.09 6.02 -1.15
CA LEU A 171 -21.14 5.77 0.29
C LEU A 171 -20.72 4.32 0.54
N TYR A 172 -19.86 4.12 1.51
CA TYR A 172 -19.38 2.81 1.93
C TYR A 172 -19.45 2.70 3.44
N THR A 173 -19.90 1.57 3.92
CA THR A 173 -19.84 1.19 5.34
C THR A 173 -19.40 -0.26 5.45
N SER A 174 -18.60 -0.57 6.46
CA SER A 174 -18.23 -1.93 6.78
C SER A 174 -18.15 -2.16 8.27
N TYR A 175 -18.48 -3.39 8.65
CA TYR A 175 -18.30 -3.93 9.99
C TYR A 175 -17.46 -5.19 9.88
N SER A 176 -16.48 -5.37 10.74
CA SER A 176 -15.76 -6.63 10.88
C SER A 176 -15.58 -7.01 12.34
N GLN A 177 -15.53 -8.30 12.61
CA GLN A 177 -15.37 -8.89 13.93
C GLN A 177 -14.24 -9.90 13.87
N LEU A 178 -13.15 -9.61 14.58
CA LEU A 178 -12.09 -10.54 14.91
C LEU A 178 -12.29 -10.96 16.38
N HIS A 179 -11.51 -10.44 17.29
CA HIS A 179 -11.75 -10.51 18.73
C HIS A 179 -12.72 -9.41 19.17
N TYR A 180 -12.51 -8.22 18.66
CA TYR A 180 -13.36 -7.04 18.83
C TYR A 180 -13.87 -6.54 17.47
N GLU A 181 -14.76 -5.58 17.55
CA GLU A 181 -15.37 -4.90 16.41
C GLU A 181 -14.43 -3.91 15.75
N SER A 182 -14.58 -3.78 14.44
CA SER A 182 -14.00 -2.71 13.63
C SER A 182 -15.07 -2.17 12.67
N LEU A 183 -15.12 -0.85 12.55
CA LEU A 183 -16.05 -0.12 11.70
C LEU A 183 -15.26 0.76 10.73
N ALA A 184 -15.71 0.84 9.49
CA ALA A 184 -15.18 1.83 8.55
C ALA A 184 -16.35 2.43 7.75
N GLU A 185 -16.35 3.75 7.67
CA GLU A 185 -17.33 4.53 6.92
C GLU A 185 -16.61 5.47 5.97
N ARG A 186 -17.14 5.63 4.76
CA ARG A 186 -16.51 6.45 3.73
C ARG A 186 -17.57 7.10 2.87
N GLY A 187 -17.40 8.41 2.63
CA GLY A 187 -18.20 9.17 1.69
C GLY A 187 -17.32 9.87 0.67
N SER A 188 -17.68 9.83 -0.60
CA SER A 188 -16.99 10.57 -1.64
C SER A 188 -18.00 11.31 -2.55
N LEU A 189 -17.61 12.53 -2.96
CA LEU A 189 -18.33 13.33 -3.94
C LEU A 189 -17.37 13.79 -5.02
N LEU A 190 -17.77 13.75 -6.28
CA LEU A 190 -17.06 14.32 -7.40
C LEU A 190 -18.00 15.21 -8.19
N TYR A 191 -17.70 16.47 -8.23
CA TYR A 191 -18.26 17.41 -9.19
C TYR A 191 -17.34 17.51 -10.40
N SER A 192 -17.89 17.37 -11.58
CA SER A 192 -17.19 17.51 -12.86
C SER A 192 -17.86 18.60 -13.68
N GLY A 193 -17.09 19.53 -14.22
CA GLY A 193 -17.59 20.61 -15.09
C GLY A 193 -16.58 20.92 -16.19
N ARG A 194 -16.92 21.86 -17.10
CA ARG A 194 -16.08 22.15 -18.28
C ARG A 194 -14.69 22.69 -17.92
N LYS A 195 -14.61 23.60 -16.95
CA LYS A 195 -13.36 24.26 -16.54
C LYS A 195 -12.96 23.94 -15.10
N PHE A 196 -13.88 23.48 -14.29
CA PHE A 196 -13.69 23.26 -12.87
C PHE A 196 -14.16 21.86 -12.50
N SER A 197 -13.37 21.15 -11.71
CA SER A 197 -13.78 19.94 -11.02
C SER A 197 -13.35 20.02 -9.56
N ALA A 198 -14.13 19.39 -8.69
CA ALA A 198 -13.81 19.26 -7.27
C ALA A 198 -14.18 17.86 -6.80
N ASP A 199 -13.32 17.30 -5.95
CA ASP A 199 -13.61 16.04 -5.26
C ASP A 199 -13.44 16.22 -3.75
N LEU A 200 -14.37 15.64 -3.01
CA LEU A 200 -14.33 15.54 -1.55
C LEU A 200 -14.37 14.07 -1.17
N LEU A 201 -13.45 13.67 -0.33
CA LEU A 201 -13.40 12.35 0.28
C LEU A 201 -13.34 12.52 1.80
N TYR A 202 -14.23 11.85 2.52
CA TYR A 202 -14.20 11.71 3.97
C TYR A 202 -14.19 10.24 4.32
N SER A 203 -13.37 9.84 5.26
CA SER A 203 -13.41 8.52 5.87
C SER A 203 -13.28 8.59 7.38
N TYR A 204 -13.97 7.68 8.03
CA TYR A 204 -13.88 7.39 9.44
C TYR A 204 -13.59 5.92 9.62
N SER A 205 -12.66 5.57 10.50
CA SER A 205 -12.46 4.20 10.93
C SER A 205 -12.29 4.13 12.45
N TYR A 206 -12.94 3.13 13.01
CA TYR A 206 -12.80 2.73 14.40
C TYR A 206 -12.42 1.27 14.44
N SER A 207 -11.39 0.93 15.18
CA SER A 207 -11.07 -0.46 15.50
C SER A 207 -10.69 -0.62 16.96
N ARG A 208 -11.01 -1.78 17.51
CA ARG A 208 -10.48 -2.27 18.74
C ARG A 208 -9.75 -3.57 18.46
N GLU A 209 -8.48 -3.61 18.83
CA GLU A 209 -7.61 -4.74 18.55
C GLU A 209 -7.15 -5.38 19.85
N ARG A 210 -6.96 -6.68 19.84
CA ARG A 210 -6.30 -7.43 20.90
C ARG A 210 -5.17 -8.25 20.28
N ARG A 211 -3.96 -7.98 20.75
CA ARG A 211 -2.77 -8.75 20.42
C ARG A 211 -2.36 -9.55 21.64
N GLU A 212 -2.07 -10.80 21.44
CA GLU A 212 -1.53 -11.69 22.44
C GLU A 212 -0.17 -12.18 21.96
N THR A 213 0.81 -12.24 22.86
CA THR A 213 2.16 -12.72 22.56
C THR A 213 2.60 -13.67 23.67
N ASP A 214 2.90 -14.90 23.31
CA ASP A 214 3.68 -15.80 24.13
C ASP A 214 5.16 -15.58 23.80
N LYS A 215 5.97 -15.21 24.78
CA LYS A 215 7.42 -15.04 24.68
C LYS A 215 8.11 -16.10 25.52
N GLU A 216 8.98 -16.86 24.90
CA GLU A 216 9.92 -17.77 25.54
C GLU A 216 11.33 -17.26 25.26
N ALA A 217 12.13 -16.93 26.29
CA ALA A 217 13.49 -16.46 26.09
C ALA A 217 14.43 -17.04 27.14
N LEU A 218 15.64 -17.39 26.68
CA LEU A 218 16.79 -17.63 27.55
C LEU A 218 17.75 -16.47 27.40
N HIS A 219 17.92 -15.69 28.47
CA HIS A 219 18.78 -14.52 28.49
C HIS A 219 20.07 -14.81 29.21
N THR A 220 21.19 -14.72 28.51
CA THR A 220 22.53 -14.96 29.05
C THR A 220 23.21 -13.63 29.33
N LEU A 221 23.63 -13.40 30.58
CA LEU A 221 24.40 -12.23 30.98
C LEU A 221 25.91 -12.44 30.78
N ALA A 222 26.68 -11.36 30.84
CA ALA A 222 28.12 -11.38 30.65
C ALA A 222 28.89 -12.25 31.69
N ASP A 223 28.32 -12.43 32.87
CA ASP A 223 28.86 -13.33 33.91
C ASP A 223 28.59 -14.81 33.65
N GLY A 224 27.89 -15.14 32.55
CA GLY A 224 27.49 -16.48 32.16
C GLY A 224 26.20 -16.98 32.83
N SER A 225 25.56 -16.18 33.65
CA SER A 225 24.26 -16.55 34.22
C SER A 225 23.18 -16.57 33.14
N VAL A 226 22.27 -17.57 33.21
CA VAL A 226 21.19 -17.76 32.25
C VAL A 226 19.86 -17.60 32.97
N HIS A 227 19.05 -16.68 32.48
CA HIS A 227 17.72 -16.38 33.02
C HIS A 227 16.63 -16.81 32.05
N GLN A 228 15.68 -17.58 32.52
CA GLN A 228 14.49 -17.93 31.74
C GLN A 228 13.46 -16.79 31.87
N MET A 229 13.12 -16.20 30.70
CA MET A 229 12.25 -15.02 30.60
C MET A 229 10.98 -15.42 29.82
N ASP A 230 10.13 -16.25 30.45
CA ASP A 230 8.85 -16.63 29.85
C ASP A 230 7.78 -15.62 30.26
N MET A 231 7.11 -15.05 29.28
CA MET A 231 6.14 -13.98 29.48
C MET A 231 4.93 -14.13 28.59
N TYR A 232 3.81 -13.66 29.06
CA TYR A 232 2.57 -13.55 28.30
C TYR A 232 2.11 -12.08 28.28
N ASP A 233 2.07 -11.51 27.08
CA ASP A 233 1.65 -10.14 26.82
C ASP A 233 0.23 -10.12 26.24
N ILE A 234 -0.63 -9.26 26.77
CA ILE A 234 -1.93 -8.91 26.20
C ILE A 234 -1.97 -7.41 25.98
N THR A 235 -1.99 -7.00 24.74
CA THR A 235 -2.18 -5.59 24.38
C THR A 235 -3.56 -5.40 23.76
N THR A 236 -4.36 -4.49 24.31
CA THR A 236 -5.63 -4.03 23.74
C THR A 236 -5.47 -2.59 23.28
N SER A 237 -5.73 -2.31 22.02
CA SER A 237 -5.62 -0.97 21.44
C SER A 237 -6.95 -0.51 20.87
N ARG A 238 -7.28 0.77 21.06
CA ARG A 238 -8.39 1.45 20.40
C ARG A 238 -7.82 2.46 19.42
N HIS A 239 -8.33 2.42 18.19
CA HIS A 239 -7.91 3.31 17.11
C HIS A 239 -9.12 4.08 16.60
N ASN A 240 -9.02 5.40 16.53
CA ASN A 240 -9.96 6.27 15.86
C ASN A 240 -9.19 7.06 14.80
N ASN A 241 -9.66 7.03 13.57
CA ASN A 241 -9.03 7.75 12.48
C ASN A 241 -10.07 8.49 11.65
N HIS A 242 -9.89 9.80 11.47
CA HIS A 242 -10.66 10.64 10.58
C HIS A 242 -9.74 11.16 9.48
N GLN A 243 -10.16 11.05 8.24
CA GLN A 243 -9.40 11.58 7.11
C GLN A 243 -10.31 12.36 6.16
N VAL A 244 -9.85 13.52 5.72
CA VAL A 244 -10.51 14.35 4.72
C VAL A 244 -9.52 14.65 3.59
N ARG A 245 -9.97 14.51 2.36
CA ARG A 245 -9.24 14.99 1.18
C ARG A 245 -10.16 15.85 0.33
N LEU A 246 -9.67 17.03 -0.02
CA LEU A 246 -10.30 17.96 -0.94
C LEU A 246 -9.37 18.15 -2.14
N GLY A 247 -9.83 17.85 -3.33
CA GLY A 247 -9.13 18.10 -4.59
C GLY A 247 -9.90 19.11 -5.43
N MET A 248 -9.21 20.02 -6.09
CA MET A 248 -9.77 21.01 -7.01
C MET A 248 -8.87 21.15 -8.22
N ASP A 249 -9.46 21.09 -9.41
CA ASP A 249 -8.76 21.36 -10.67
C ASP A 249 -9.49 22.47 -11.41
N TYR A 250 -8.73 23.46 -11.89
CA TYR A 250 -9.25 24.58 -12.66
C TYR A 250 -8.46 24.79 -13.94
N ALA A 251 -9.14 24.60 -15.08
CA ALA A 251 -8.62 24.85 -16.41
C ALA A 251 -9.04 26.27 -16.85
N PHE A 252 -8.14 27.29 -16.70
CA PHE A 252 -8.49 28.67 -16.96
C PHE A 252 -8.18 29.12 -18.40
N ALA A 253 -7.33 28.41 -19.13
CA ALA A 253 -7.04 28.61 -20.54
C ALA A 253 -6.78 27.26 -21.21
N ASP A 254 -6.61 27.22 -22.53
CA ASP A 254 -6.32 25.98 -23.26
C ASP A 254 -5.08 25.30 -22.70
N LYS A 255 -5.29 24.10 -22.13
CA LYS A 255 -4.26 23.26 -21.52
C LYS A 255 -3.49 23.87 -20.32
N HIS A 256 -3.93 25.02 -19.77
CA HIS A 256 -3.44 25.50 -18.49
C HIS A 256 -4.28 24.89 -17.36
N LEU A 257 -3.65 24.17 -16.48
CA LEU A 257 -4.31 23.50 -15.37
C LEU A 257 -3.69 23.94 -14.04
N LEU A 258 -4.52 24.45 -13.14
CA LEU A 258 -4.17 24.67 -11.75
C LEU A 258 -4.86 23.62 -10.90
N SER A 259 -4.12 22.93 -10.06
CA SER A 259 -4.63 21.88 -9.17
C SER A 259 -4.28 22.20 -7.73
N LEU A 260 -5.26 22.14 -6.84
CA LEU A 260 -5.08 22.22 -5.39
C LEU A 260 -5.55 20.92 -4.75
N VAL A 261 -4.72 20.34 -3.91
CA VAL A 261 -5.10 19.17 -3.10
C VAL A 261 -4.80 19.48 -1.64
N TYR A 262 -5.78 19.28 -0.78
CA TYR A 262 -5.61 19.34 0.66
C TYR A 262 -6.03 18.00 1.28
N THR A 263 -5.16 17.43 2.10
CA THR A 263 -5.41 16.20 2.84
C THR A 263 -5.14 16.45 4.32
N THR A 264 -6.04 16.01 5.18
CA THR A 264 -5.85 16.05 6.63
C THR A 264 -6.28 14.73 7.25
N ALA A 265 -5.55 14.30 8.26
CA ALA A 265 -5.89 13.12 9.07
C ALA A 265 -5.73 13.43 10.55
N PHE A 266 -6.62 12.84 11.36
CA PHE A 266 -6.60 12.88 12.82
C PHE A 266 -6.69 11.46 13.33
N THR A 267 -5.71 11.05 14.13
CA THR A 267 -5.63 9.73 14.74
C THR A 267 -5.62 9.83 16.25
N ASP A 268 -6.30 8.92 16.96
CA ASP A 268 -6.24 8.75 18.42
C ASP A 268 -6.10 7.25 18.69
N VAL A 269 -4.96 6.87 19.27
CA VAL A 269 -4.61 5.48 19.57
C VAL A 269 -4.36 5.33 21.06
N LYS A 270 -5.01 4.34 21.67
CA LYS A 270 -4.94 4.07 23.11
C LYS A 270 -4.59 2.61 23.34
N PRO A 271 -3.31 2.26 23.38
CA PRO A 271 -2.84 0.93 23.76
C PRO A 271 -2.84 0.77 25.27
N TYR A 272 -3.35 -0.37 25.72
CA TYR A 272 -3.23 -0.82 27.10
C TYR A 272 -2.64 -2.23 27.08
N ALA A 273 -1.48 -2.40 27.69
CA ALA A 273 -0.75 -3.66 27.70
C ALA A 273 -0.55 -4.18 29.12
N THR A 274 -0.68 -5.50 29.27
CA THR A 274 -0.34 -6.22 30.50
C THR A 274 0.61 -7.35 30.17
N VAL A 275 1.73 -7.44 30.86
CA VAL A 275 2.71 -8.54 30.76
C VAL A 275 2.71 -9.29 32.06
N THR A 276 2.69 -10.62 32.02
CA THR A 276 2.76 -11.52 33.16
C THR A 276 3.79 -12.61 32.92
N GLY A 277 4.37 -13.17 33.98
CA GLY A 277 5.38 -14.23 33.93
C GLY A 277 6.67 -13.87 34.66
N ALA A 278 7.81 -14.07 34.03
CA ALA A 278 9.13 -13.73 34.59
C ALA A 278 9.25 -12.25 34.99
N GLN A 279 8.47 -11.41 34.34
CA GLN A 279 8.23 -10.01 34.71
C GLN A 279 6.75 -9.70 34.67
N ASN A 280 6.34 -8.71 35.48
CA ASN A 280 5.00 -8.18 35.43
C ASN A 280 5.06 -6.68 35.10
N SER A 281 4.21 -6.25 34.16
CA SER A 281 4.06 -4.82 33.88
C SER A 281 2.67 -4.48 33.39
N VAL A 282 2.28 -3.24 33.65
CA VAL A 282 1.11 -2.60 33.07
C VAL A 282 1.55 -1.33 32.38
N THR A 283 1.13 -1.17 31.14
CA THR A 283 1.44 0.00 30.32
C THR A 283 0.14 0.60 29.82
N ASP A 284 -0.11 1.86 30.15
CA ASP A 284 -1.23 2.65 29.59
C ASP A 284 -0.65 3.77 28.75
N SER A 285 -0.98 3.77 27.46
CA SER A 285 -0.41 4.70 26.51
C SER A 285 -1.49 5.43 25.73
N ARG A 286 -1.16 6.62 25.26
CA ARG A 286 -1.97 7.41 24.33
C ARG A 286 -1.08 8.06 23.30
N SER A 287 -1.48 8.01 22.05
CA SER A 287 -0.84 8.73 20.95
C SER A 287 -1.92 9.40 20.11
N GLU A 288 -1.75 10.68 19.85
CA GLU A 288 -2.61 11.45 18.95
C GLU A 288 -1.78 11.89 17.74
N GLY A 289 -2.38 11.88 16.55
CA GLY A 289 -1.74 12.31 15.33
C GLY A 289 -2.59 13.34 14.60
N GLN A 290 -1.95 14.41 14.14
CA GLN A 290 -2.56 15.42 13.27
C GLN A 290 -1.66 15.61 12.05
N LEU A 291 -2.21 15.38 10.88
CA LEU A 291 -1.54 15.59 9.60
C LEU A 291 -2.31 16.62 8.78
N HIS A 292 -1.59 17.57 8.22
CA HIS A 292 -2.11 18.50 7.22
C HIS A 292 -1.14 18.54 6.04
N ASN A 293 -1.62 18.24 4.85
CA ASN A 293 -0.84 18.32 3.61
C ASN A 293 -1.59 19.16 2.60
N ALA A 294 -0.97 20.21 2.11
CA ALA A 294 -1.49 21.09 1.07
C ALA A 294 -0.54 21.13 -0.13
N LYS A 295 -1.04 20.86 -1.32
CA LYS A 295 -0.27 20.79 -2.55
C LYS A 295 -0.91 21.62 -3.64
N LEU A 296 -0.11 22.50 -4.28
CA LEU A 296 -0.49 23.31 -5.42
C LEU A 296 0.37 22.92 -6.61
N ASP A 297 -0.26 22.58 -7.72
CA ASP A 297 0.39 22.24 -9.00
C ASP A 297 -0.11 23.16 -10.10
N TYR A 298 0.79 23.61 -10.95
CA TYR A 298 0.49 24.33 -12.16
C TYR A 298 1.13 23.66 -13.36
N GLN A 299 0.33 23.44 -14.40
CA GLN A 299 0.77 22.85 -15.66
C GLN A 299 0.42 23.76 -16.82
N THR A 300 1.38 23.93 -17.74
CA THR A 300 1.25 24.74 -18.96
C THR A 300 1.12 23.87 -20.20
N PRO A 301 0.59 24.42 -21.32
CA PRO A 301 0.51 23.72 -22.61
C PRO A 301 1.88 23.44 -23.23
N PHE A 302 2.91 24.21 -22.88
CA PHE A 302 4.28 24.01 -23.42
C PHE A 302 5.15 23.08 -22.58
N GLY A 303 4.53 22.31 -21.63
CA GLY A 303 5.19 21.23 -20.89
C GLY A 303 5.84 21.65 -19.57
N LEU A 304 5.75 22.92 -19.15
CA LEU A 304 6.21 23.32 -17.80
C LEU A 304 5.23 22.81 -16.76
N LYS A 305 5.75 22.14 -15.74
CA LYS A 305 5.06 21.75 -14.52
C LYS A 305 5.79 22.33 -13.34
N ALA A 306 5.10 23.06 -12.48
CA ALA A 306 5.67 23.61 -11.24
C ALA A 306 4.70 23.41 -10.10
N GLY A 307 5.21 23.29 -8.89
CA GLY A 307 4.36 23.11 -7.72
C GLY A 307 5.06 23.39 -6.41
N ALA A 308 4.23 23.50 -5.39
CA ALA A 308 4.62 23.63 -4.00
C ALA A 308 3.77 22.71 -3.14
N GLU A 309 4.39 22.10 -2.15
CA GLU A 309 3.74 21.21 -1.19
C GLU A 309 4.20 21.56 0.22
N PHE A 310 3.26 21.61 1.14
CA PHE A 310 3.50 21.81 2.56
C PHE A 310 2.89 20.66 3.35
N THR A 311 3.66 20.07 4.26
CA THR A 311 3.19 19.06 5.20
C THR A 311 3.50 19.50 6.62
N TYR A 312 2.48 19.47 7.45
CA TYR A 312 2.56 19.63 8.89
C TYR A 312 2.14 18.34 9.56
N TYR A 313 2.96 17.83 10.44
CA TYR A 313 2.66 16.68 11.27
C TYR A 313 2.89 17.02 12.74
N HIS A 314 1.96 16.64 13.60
CA HIS A 314 2.04 16.82 15.04
C HIS A 314 1.51 15.57 15.75
N SER A 315 2.33 14.98 16.61
CA SER A 315 1.98 13.75 17.31
C SER A 315 2.42 13.85 18.79
N PRO A 316 1.54 14.31 19.69
CA PRO A 316 1.76 14.19 21.12
C PRO A 316 1.43 12.78 21.59
N GLY A 317 2.20 12.30 22.55
CA GLY A 317 2.03 10.99 23.19
C GLY A 317 2.26 11.01 24.69
N SER A 318 1.81 9.96 25.33
CA SER A 318 2.11 9.68 26.74
C SER A 318 2.11 8.18 27.01
N GLN A 319 2.95 7.74 27.95
CA GLN A 319 3.02 6.37 28.41
C GLN A 319 3.20 6.33 29.93
N LEU A 320 2.26 5.70 30.63
CA LEU A 320 2.39 5.34 32.02
C LEU A 320 2.82 3.87 32.10
N LEU A 321 3.98 3.61 32.71
CA LEU A 321 4.51 2.27 32.92
C LEU A 321 4.64 1.99 34.42
N HIS A 322 4.08 0.85 34.83
CA HIS A 322 4.34 0.21 36.12
C HIS A 322 4.97 -1.16 35.86
N ARG A 323 6.18 -1.38 36.39
CA ARG A 323 6.97 -2.58 36.16
C ARG A 323 7.50 -3.17 37.44
N THR A 324 7.49 -4.49 37.54
CA THR A 324 8.17 -5.25 38.59
C THR A 324 9.00 -6.36 38.00
N LEU A 325 10.31 -6.41 38.29
CA LEU A 325 11.24 -7.46 37.93
C LEU A 325 11.98 -7.92 39.19
N GLY A 326 11.57 -9.06 39.74
CA GLY A 326 12.04 -9.48 41.07
C GLY A 326 11.71 -8.44 42.14
N GLU A 327 12.71 -7.89 42.81
CA GLU A 327 12.57 -6.83 43.80
C GLU A 327 12.65 -5.42 43.21
N GLU A 328 13.07 -5.29 41.92
CA GLU A 328 13.17 -3.99 41.26
C GLU A 328 11.81 -3.53 40.76
N THR A 329 11.48 -2.28 41.02
CA THR A 329 10.30 -1.59 40.48
C THR A 329 10.74 -0.41 39.64
N LEU A 330 10.10 -0.24 38.48
CA LEU A 330 10.27 0.94 37.62
C LEU A 330 8.89 1.52 37.29
N ASN A 331 8.65 2.72 37.77
CA ASN A 331 7.41 3.45 37.54
C ASN A 331 7.72 4.81 36.96
N PHE A 332 7.10 5.15 35.84
CA PHE A 332 7.23 6.48 35.28
C PHE A 332 6.04 6.86 34.41
N LEU A 333 5.86 8.15 34.23
CA LEU A 333 5.03 8.75 33.20
C LEU A 333 5.95 9.42 32.16
N SER A 334 5.95 8.96 30.92
CA SER A 334 6.61 9.69 29.83
C SER A 334 5.58 10.54 29.08
N LYS A 335 6.02 11.72 28.63
CA LYS A 335 5.29 12.59 27.70
C LYS A 335 6.21 12.89 26.54
N ASP A 336 5.74 12.61 25.35
CA ASP A 336 6.48 12.83 24.10
C ASP A 336 5.68 13.70 23.14
N ASN A 337 6.39 14.31 22.23
CA ASN A 337 5.79 15.08 21.15
C ASN A 337 6.75 15.13 19.97
N GLN A 338 6.20 14.94 18.78
CA GLN A 338 6.90 15.16 17.53
C GLN A 338 6.15 16.19 16.69
N ARG A 339 6.89 17.17 16.14
CA ARG A 339 6.34 18.16 15.23
C ARG A 339 7.25 18.33 14.04
N ILE A 340 6.71 18.01 12.86
CA ILE A 340 7.44 18.10 11.59
C ILE A 340 6.77 19.13 10.69
N ASN A 341 7.58 20.03 10.13
CA ASN A 341 7.18 20.98 9.08
C ASN A 341 8.04 20.70 7.87
N GLN A 342 7.43 20.36 6.73
CA GLN A 342 8.14 20.08 5.49
C GLN A 342 7.58 20.92 4.35
N TRP A 343 8.49 21.55 3.60
CA TRP A 343 8.21 22.26 2.36
C TRP A 343 8.92 21.57 1.20
N ARG A 344 8.23 21.45 0.08
CA ARG A 344 8.79 20.98 -1.16
C ARG A 344 8.37 21.89 -2.30
N PHE A 345 9.34 22.32 -3.10
CA PHE A 345 9.16 23.11 -4.31
C PHE A 345 9.76 22.35 -5.48
N TYR A 346 9.10 22.37 -6.62
CA TYR A 346 9.62 21.71 -7.81
C TYR A 346 9.19 22.42 -9.08
N ALA A 347 10.05 22.32 -10.11
CA ALA A 347 9.76 22.73 -11.46
C ALA A 347 10.41 21.76 -12.43
N GLY A 348 9.70 21.42 -13.50
CA GLY A 348 10.19 20.54 -14.53
C GLY A 348 9.61 20.91 -15.90
N GLN A 349 10.38 20.63 -16.93
CA GLN A 349 10.02 20.92 -18.30
C GLN A 349 10.11 19.63 -19.12
N GLU A 350 9.11 19.43 -20.00
CA GLU A 350 9.07 18.36 -20.96
C GLU A 350 8.99 18.91 -22.37
N HIS A 351 9.84 18.40 -23.27
CA HIS A 351 9.86 18.79 -24.69
C HIS A 351 9.73 17.55 -25.57
N THR A 352 8.97 17.67 -26.62
CA THR A 352 8.98 16.71 -27.74
C THR A 352 9.87 17.28 -28.83
N LEU A 353 10.98 16.59 -29.12
CA LEU A 353 11.96 16.98 -30.13
C LEU A 353 11.77 16.13 -31.38
N GLY A 354 11.25 16.74 -32.46
CA GLY A 354 10.89 15.99 -33.66
C GLY A 354 9.76 14.98 -33.42
N LYS A 355 9.77 13.85 -34.14
CA LYS A 355 8.67 12.87 -34.07
C LYS A 355 8.82 11.85 -32.95
N ASP A 356 10.05 11.56 -32.50
CA ASP A 356 10.33 10.35 -31.70
C ASP A 356 11.17 10.60 -30.45
N TRP A 357 11.64 11.82 -30.21
CA TRP A 357 12.46 12.16 -29.06
C TRP A 357 11.68 12.94 -28.02
N GLY A 358 11.83 12.59 -26.76
CA GLY A 358 11.40 13.36 -25.59
C GLY A 358 12.60 13.77 -24.75
N LEU A 359 12.65 15.03 -24.35
CA LEU A 359 13.61 15.56 -23.39
C LEU A 359 12.84 16.04 -22.16
N ASN A 360 13.27 15.66 -20.98
CA ASN A 360 12.73 16.19 -19.73
C ASN A 360 13.87 16.57 -18.79
N TYR A 361 13.67 17.61 -18.01
CA TYR A 361 14.61 18.06 -16.98
C TYR A 361 13.89 18.89 -15.91
N GLY A 362 14.49 19.01 -14.75
CA GLY A 362 13.91 19.79 -13.69
C GLY A 362 14.70 19.76 -12.39
N VAL A 363 14.12 20.42 -11.40
CA VAL A 363 14.68 20.58 -10.07
C VAL A 363 13.59 20.40 -9.01
N ALA A 364 13.96 19.82 -7.87
CA ALA A 364 13.14 19.83 -6.68
C ALA A 364 13.99 20.21 -5.46
N TYR A 365 13.42 21.02 -4.58
CA TYR A 365 14.00 21.39 -3.30
C TYR A 365 13.03 20.99 -2.19
N THR A 366 13.52 20.24 -1.21
CA THR A 366 12.74 19.87 -0.02
C THR A 366 13.50 20.34 1.22
N THR A 367 12.78 20.90 2.18
CA THR A 367 13.31 21.20 3.52
C THR A 367 12.34 20.76 4.57
N ALA A 368 12.84 20.07 5.58
CA ALA A 368 12.06 19.62 6.72
C ALA A 368 12.72 20.06 8.03
N LEU A 369 11.87 20.34 9.01
CA LEU A 369 12.26 20.64 10.39
C LEU A 369 11.46 19.74 11.32
N ASP A 370 12.15 18.81 11.98
CA ASP A 370 11.62 17.99 13.05
C ASP A 370 12.03 18.58 14.41
N ASN A 371 11.04 18.81 15.27
CA ASN A 371 11.22 19.18 16.66
C ASN A 371 10.53 18.12 17.52
N SER A 372 11.30 17.40 18.30
CA SER A 372 10.82 16.30 19.12
C SER A 372 11.32 16.42 20.55
N TYR A 373 10.52 15.96 21.49
CA TYR A 373 10.97 15.76 22.87
C TYR A 373 10.33 14.51 23.47
N GLN A 374 10.99 13.92 24.45
CA GLN A 374 10.48 12.91 25.36
C GLN A 374 10.95 13.27 26.78
N MET A 375 10.01 13.38 27.72
CA MET A 375 10.23 13.80 29.09
C MET A 375 9.64 12.76 30.03
N TYR A 376 10.36 12.44 31.09
CA TYR A 376 9.97 11.47 32.10
C TYR A 376 9.65 12.15 33.41
N TYR A 377 8.63 11.65 34.09
CA TYR A 377 8.12 12.15 35.36
C TYR A 377 7.85 10.97 36.28
N ASP A 378 8.03 11.21 37.55
CA ASP A 378 7.49 10.35 38.62
C ASP A 378 5.96 10.38 38.53
N PRO A 379 5.27 9.24 38.47
CA PRO A 379 3.82 9.21 38.25
C PRO A 379 2.98 9.67 39.44
N GLU A 380 3.54 9.68 40.68
CA GLU A 380 2.81 10.07 41.91
C GLU A 380 3.01 11.56 42.22
N THR A 381 4.24 12.04 42.07
CA THR A 381 4.62 13.41 42.44
C THR A 381 4.64 14.37 41.24
N GLU A 382 4.57 13.85 40.01
CA GLU A 382 4.81 14.57 38.74
C GLU A 382 6.18 15.29 38.69
N ALA A 383 7.13 14.90 39.53
CA ALA A 383 8.48 15.44 39.54
C ALA A 383 9.23 14.99 38.30
N PRO A 384 9.99 15.86 37.57
CA PRO A 384 10.78 15.47 36.44
C PRO A 384 11.88 14.47 36.81
N LEU A 385 12.04 13.44 35.96
CA LEU A 385 13.14 12.48 35.99
C LEU A 385 14.14 12.81 34.87
N PRO A 386 15.20 13.63 35.13
CA PRO A 386 15.97 14.28 34.08
C PRO A 386 16.86 13.34 33.27
N ASP A 387 17.28 12.20 33.83
CA ASP A 387 18.34 11.35 33.27
C ASP A 387 18.00 10.70 31.91
N ASN A 388 16.71 10.55 31.62
CA ASN A 388 16.23 9.95 30.36
C ASN A 388 15.58 10.96 29.42
N ASN A 389 15.61 12.25 29.73
CA ASN A 389 14.95 13.28 28.93
C ASN A 389 15.68 13.52 27.61
N MET A 390 14.92 13.61 26.52
CA MET A 390 15.41 13.88 25.18
C MET A 390 14.75 15.14 24.62
N LYS A 391 15.54 15.99 23.99
CA LYS A 391 15.08 17.06 23.10
C LYS A 391 15.91 17.01 21.82
N SER A 392 15.23 16.97 20.68
CA SER A 392 15.89 16.93 19.37
C SER A 392 15.32 18.01 18.47
N ARG A 393 16.19 18.67 17.73
CA ARG A 393 15.81 19.56 16.64
C ARG A 393 16.69 19.20 15.44
N ARG A 394 16.07 18.67 14.40
CA ARG A 394 16.77 18.25 13.20
C ARG A 394 16.27 19.02 11.99
N ARG A 395 17.19 19.51 11.17
CA ARG A 395 16.88 20.09 9.88
C ARG A 395 17.43 19.20 8.78
N GLU A 396 16.60 18.96 7.78
CA GLU A 396 16.96 18.24 6.56
C GLU A 396 16.70 19.10 5.33
N GLN A 397 17.59 19.01 4.35
CA GLN A 397 17.44 19.69 3.06
C GLN A 397 17.88 18.74 1.96
N THR A 398 17.09 18.67 0.88
CA THR A 398 17.48 17.97 -0.34
C THR A 398 17.33 18.90 -1.54
N VAL A 399 18.34 18.90 -2.40
CA VAL A 399 18.26 19.51 -3.73
C VAL A 399 18.43 18.39 -4.74
N ASN A 400 17.48 18.23 -5.64
CA ASN A 400 17.48 17.19 -6.64
C ASN A 400 17.40 17.81 -8.03
N PHE A 401 18.37 17.53 -8.90
CA PHE A 401 18.35 17.88 -10.32
C PHE A 401 18.15 16.60 -11.11
N TYR A 402 17.34 16.65 -12.15
CA TYR A 402 17.19 15.51 -13.06
C TYR A 402 17.18 15.94 -14.52
N ALA A 403 17.64 15.02 -15.38
CA ALA A 403 17.50 15.10 -16.81
C ALA A 403 17.24 13.71 -17.39
N GLY A 404 16.42 13.64 -18.43
CA GLY A 404 16.08 12.38 -19.07
C GLY A 404 15.79 12.57 -20.56
N LEU A 405 16.10 11.51 -21.32
CA LEU A 405 15.87 11.38 -22.74
C LEU A 405 15.03 10.13 -23.01
N SER A 406 14.01 10.27 -23.83
CA SER A 406 13.24 9.14 -24.32
C SER A 406 13.24 9.12 -25.85
N LYS A 407 13.21 7.92 -26.43
CA LYS A 407 13.15 7.73 -27.88
C LYS A 407 12.33 6.52 -28.26
N SER A 408 11.48 6.68 -29.25
CA SER A 408 10.81 5.58 -29.94
C SER A 408 11.54 5.27 -31.25
N PHE A 409 11.93 4.01 -31.42
CA PHE A 409 12.56 3.48 -32.65
C PHE A 409 11.49 2.71 -33.42
N GLY A 410 10.67 3.46 -34.18
CA GLY A 410 9.47 2.92 -34.79
C GLY A 410 8.45 2.45 -33.79
N GLU A 411 7.63 1.46 -34.17
CA GLU A 411 6.53 0.96 -33.31
C GLU A 411 6.96 -0.16 -32.36
N LYS A 412 8.18 -0.70 -32.52
CA LYS A 412 8.60 -1.93 -31.82
C LYS A 412 9.54 -1.71 -30.66
N LEU A 413 10.26 -0.60 -30.60
CA LEU A 413 11.30 -0.38 -29.61
C LEU A 413 11.17 1.02 -29.03
N SER A 414 11.17 1.15 -27.70
CA SER A 414 11.26 2.43 -27.00
C SER A 414 12.29 2.36 -25.90
N ALA A 415 13.03 3.45 -25.70
CA ALA A 415 14.01 3.61 -24.65
C ALA A 415 13.74 4.90 -23.87
N ASP A 416 13.92 4.86 -22.57
CA ASP A 416 13.90 6.02 -21.67
C ASP A 416 15.10 5.90 -20.72
N VAL A 417 15.95 6.92 -20.72
CA VAL A 417 17.13 6.97 -19.86
C VAL A 417 17.11 8.29 -19.12
N SER A 418 17.31 8.27 -17.82
CA SER A 418 17.38 9.47 -17.00
C SER A 418 18.42 9.36 -15.90
N LEU A 419 18.90 10.51 -15.46
CA LEU A 419 19.82 10.65 -14.35
C LEU A 419 19.29 11.70 -13.41
N ALA A 420 19.27 11.40 -12.13
CA ALA A 420 19.06 12.38 -11.08
C ALA A 420 20.32 12.53 -10.25
N ALA A 421 20.65 13.77 -9.87
CA ALA A 421 21.71 14.12 -8.93
C ALA A 421 21.08 14.78 -7.71
N GLU A 422 21.35 14.28 -6.52
CA GLU A 422 20.76 14.77 -5.29
C GLU A 422 21.82 15.07 -4.25
N GLN A 423 21.74 16.25 -3.67
CA GLN A 423 22.42 16.60 -2.44
C GLN A 423 21.46 16.37 -1.26
N TYR A 424 21.92 15.61 -0.29
CA TYR A 424 21.26 15.43 1.00
C TYR A 424 22.10 16.09 2.08
N HIS A 425 21.51 17.05 2.78
CA HIS A 425 22.17 17.83 3.83
C HIS A 425 21.38 17.78 5.13
N THR A 426 22.08 17.38 6.21
CA THR A 426 21.61 17.46 7.60
C THR A 426 22.75 17.96 8.47
N ASP A 427 22.53 18.10 9.78
CA ASP A 427 23.58 18.44 10.74
C ASP A 427 24.70 17.38 10.79
N MET A 428 24.43 16.14 10.36
CA MET A 428 25.37 15.01 10.41
C MET A 428 25.90 14.59 9.03
N TRP A 429 25.15 14.84 7.96
CA TRP A 429 25.43 14.33 6.62
C TRP A 429 25.37 15.45 5.58
N ASN A 430 26.31 15.45 4.64
CA ASN A 430 26.30 16.31 3.46
C ASN A 430 26.87 15.53 2.27
N GLU A 431 26.00 14.85 1.53
CA GLU A 431 26.40 13.89 0.52
C GLU A 431 25.68 14.15 -0.81
N TRP A 432 26.42 14.02 -1.92
CA TRP A 432 25.88 13.93 -3.27
C TRP A 432 25.72 12.48 -3.67
N SER A 433 24.58 12.17 -4.30
CA SER A 433 24.30 10.84 -4.85
C SER A 433 23.75 10.94 -6.26
N LEU A 434 24.12 9.97 -7.11
CA LEU A 434 23.65 9.87 -8.50
C LEU A 434 22.70 8.68 -8.63
N TYR A 435 21.62 8.89 -9.36
CA TYR A 435 20.57 7.90 -9.55
C TYR A 435 20.29 7.70 -11.03
N PRO A 436 21.01 6.76 -11.69
CA PRO A 436 20.72 6.36 -13.07
C PRO A 436 19.46 5.51 -13.12
N VAL A 437 18.67 5.74 -14.17
CA VAL A 437 17.48 4.98 -14.54
C VAL A 437 17.52 4.68 -16.03
N ALA A 438 17.20 3.46 -16.43
CA ALA A 438 17.06 3.08 -17.82
C ALA A 438 15.88 2.12 -17.98
N ASN A 439 15.04 2.36 -18.98
CA ASN A 439 13.96 1.48 -19.38
C ASN A 439 14.04 1.22 -20.88
N LEU A 440 13.95 -0.04 -21.25
CA LEU A 440 13.89 -0.47 -22.64
C LEU A 440 12.66 -1.36 -22.82
N THR A 441 11.76 -1.01 -23.73
CA THR A 441 10.59 -1.80 -24.04
C THR A 441 10.65 -2.25 -25.49
N TYR A 442 10.57 -3.56 -25.73
CA TYR A 442 10.61 -4.17 -27.05
C TYR A 442 9.35 -5.00 -27.32
N LEU A 443 8.71 -4.77 -28.46
CA LEU A 443 7.49 -5.42 -28.94
C LEU A 443 7.83 -6.30 -30.14
N PRO A 444 8.38 -7.53 -29.96
CA PRO A 444 8.82 -8.37 -31.04
C PRO A 444 7.69 -8.77 -32.00
N ALA A 445 6.50 -9.04 -31.45
CA ALA A 445 5.30 -9.43 -32.17
C ALA A 445 4.04 -8.98 -31.40
N PRO A 446 2.86 -8.96 -32.05
CA PRO A 446 1.60 -8.67 -31.40
C PRO A 446 1.38 -9.54 -30.14
N GLY A 447 1.08 -8.92 -29.02
CA GLY A 447 0.86 -9.60 -27.74
C GLY A 447 2.12 -10.01 -26.98
N HIS A 448 3.32 -9.71 -27.47
CA HIS A 448 4.59 -9.95 -26.80
C HIS A 448 5.24 -8.63 -26.39
N ILE A 449 5.52 -8.46 -25.10
CA ILE A 449 6.21 -7.29 -24.56
C ILE A 449 7.42 -7.81 -23.77
N LEU A 450 8.60 -7.34 -24.12
CA LEU A 450 9.83 -7.54 -23.36
C LEU A 450 10.28 -6.19 -22.80
N GLN A 451 10.45 -6.11 -21.48
CA GLN A 451 10.86 -4.89 -20.81
C GLN A 451 12.10 -5.16 -19.98
N PHE A 452 13.13 -4.35 -20.18
CA PHE A 452 14.30 -4.27 -19.33
C PHE A 452 14.25 -2.96 -18.54
N SER A 453 14.50 -3.01 -17.24
CA SER A 453 14.55 -1.83 -16.38
C SER A 453 15.76 -1.89 -15.46
N LEU A 454 16.45 -0.77 -15.36
CA LEU A 454 17.50 -0.51 -14.38
C LEU A 454 17.06 0.67 -13.53
N SER A 455 17.06 0.52 -12.22
CA SER A 455 16.71 1.58 -11.28
C SER A 455 17.75 1.73 -10.18
N SER A 456 17.78 2.92 -9.62
CA SER A 456 18.48 3.21 -8.38
C SER A 456 17.59 4.06 -7.48
N ASP A 457 17.66 3.79 -6.19
CA ASP A 457 16.80 4.41 -5.19
C ASP A 457 17.58 4.75 -3.92
N LYS A 458 17.04 5.67 -3.12
CA LYS A 458 17.54 6.02 -1.79
C LYS A 458 16.37 6.03 -0.80
N GLU A 459 16.51 5.31 0.27
CA GLU A 459 15.56 5.23 1.36
C GLU A 459 16.12 6.00 2.55
N TYR A 460 15.38 7.00 3.03
CA TYR A 460 15.77 7.78 4.20
C TYR A 460 15.23 7.13 5.47
N PRO A 461 16.00 7.13 6.57
CA PRO A 461 15.51 6.67 7.86
C PRO A 461 14.29 7.49 8.31
N GLU A 462 13.37 6.84 9.00
CA GLU A 462 12.22 7.52 9.59
C GLU A 462 12.66 8.42 10.76
N TYR A 463 11.96 9.54 10.96
CA TYR A 463 12.36 10.51 11.98
C TYR A 463 12.39 9.91 13.40
N TRP A 464 11.43 9.04 13.72
CA TRP A 464 11.38 8.38 15.04
C TRP A 464 12.59 7.45 15.26
N SER A 465 13.03 6.73 14.22
CA SER A 465 14.16 5.78 14.32
C SER A 465 15.49 6.49 14.55
N MET A 466 15.58 7.77 14.18
CA MET A 466 16.76 8.61 14.37
C MET A 466 16.75 9.42 15.67
N GLN A 467 15.70 9.37 16.47
CA GLN A 467 15.67 10.06 17.77
C GLN A 467 16.56 9.32 18.77
N ASN A 468 17.25 10.05 19.65
CA ASN A 468 17.97 9.44 20.76
C ASN A 468 17.01 9.24 21.96
N SER A 469 15.98 8.42 21.75
CA SER A 469 14.92 8.16 22.71
C SER A 469 14.83 6.69 23.03
N THR A 470 14.25 6.37 24.20
CA THR A 470 13.91 5.00 24.60
C THR A 470 12.44 4.94 24.90
N SER A 471 11.72 4.00 24.31
CA SER A 471 10.33 3.67 24.60
C SER A 471 10.24 2.24 25.09
N TYR A 472 9.27 1.93 25.93
CA TYR A 472 9.14 0.63 26.56
C TYR A 472 7.92 -0.11 26.01
N MET A 473 8.12 -1.32 25.49
CA MET A 473 7.03 -2.21 25.09
C MET A 473 6.48 -3.01 26.26
N GLY A 474 7.22 -3.02 27.37
CA GLY A 474 6.92 -3.72 28.61
C GLY A 474 8.13 -3.64 29.52
N ALA A 475 8.17 -4.51 30.50
CA ALA A 475 9.23 -4.49 31.49
C ALA A 475 10.58 -5.00 30.96
N TYR A 476 10.56 -5.93 30.00
CA TYR A 476 11.76 -6.59 29.46
C TYR A 476 12.19 -6.05 28.10
N SER A 477 11.32 -5.36 27.38
CA SER A 477 11.58 -4.98 26.01
C SER A 477 11.51 -3.46 25.84
N GLU A 478 12.58 -2.87 25.30
CA GLU A 478 12.66 -1.45 24.99
C GLU A 478 13.01 -1.21 23.53
N ILE A 479 12.52 -0.10 22.98
CA ILE A 479 12.84 0.39 21.65
C ILE A 479 13.76 1.58 21.80
N GLN A 480 14.93 1.50 21.20
CA GLN A 480 15.91 2.58 21.19
C GLN A 480 16.04 3.17 19.78
N GLY A 481 16.02 4.49 19.68
CA GLY A 481 16.38 5.17 18.44
C GLY A 481 17.88 5.14 18.16
N ASN A 482 18.26 5.44 16.91
CA ASN A 482 19.65 5.47 16.46
C ASN A 482 19.94 6.73 15.64
N PRO A 483 20.50 7.80 16.23
CA PRO A 483 20.76 9.07 15.52
C PRO A 483 21.82 8.94 14.42
N PHE A 484 22.57 7.84 14.36
CA PHE A 484 23.66 7.60 13.40
C PHE A 484 23.20 6.87 12.13
N LEU A 485 21.90 6.65 11.96
CA LEU A 485 21.37 6.00 10.78
C LEU A 485 21.68 6.80 9.51
N LYS A 486 22.11 6.07 8.47
CA LYS A 486 22.42 6.59 7.14
C LYS A 486 21.31 6.21 6.17
N PRO A 487 21.06 7.03 5.15
CA PRO A 487 20.19 6.61 4.06
C PRO A 487 20.71 5.35 3.38
N ALA A 488 19.80 4.43 3.09
CA ALA A 488 20.07 3.25 2.29
C ALA A 488 20.08 3.57 0.80
N THR A 489 20.92 2.89 0.02
CA THR A 489 20.97 3.04 -1.45
C THR A 489 20.71 1.68 -2.10
N ASN A 490 19.68 1.63 -2.94
CA ASN A 490 19.27 0.45 -3.68
C ASN A 490 19.63 0.56 -5.17
N TYR A 491 20.07 -0.55 -5.77
CA TYR A 491 20.24 -0.75 -7.20
C TYR A 491 19.50 -2.00 -7.61
N GLU A 492 18.72 -1.90 -8.68
CA GLU A 492 17.88 -2.98 -9.15
C GLU A 492 17.91 -3.10 -10.67
N ALA A 493 17.90 -4.34 -11.16
CA ALA A 493 17.74 -4.68 -12.55
C ALA A 493 16.60 -5.70 -12.72
N ASN A 494 15.69 -5.44 -13.66
CA ASN A 494 14.54 -6.28 -13.95
C ASN A 494 14.48 -6.62 -15.44
N ILE A 495 14.05 -7.85 -15.73
CA ILE A 495 13.65 -8.27 -17.08
C ILE A 495 12.25 -8.85 -16.95
N SER A 496 11.28 -8.23 -17.61
CA SER A 496 9.88 -8.66 -17.61
C SER A 496 9.45 -9.08 -19.01
N TYR A 497 8.87 -10.26 -19.12
CA TYR A 497 8.22 -10.74 -20.32
C TYR A 497 6.72 -10.84 -20.10
N ILE A 498 5.93 -10.16 -20.94
CA ILE A 498 4.48 -10.12 -20.84
C ILE A 498 3.89 -10.68 -22.13
N LEU A 499 3.13 -11.76 -22.00
CA LEU A 499 2.47 -12.44 -23.09
C LEU A 499 0.97 -12.15 -23.10
N LYS A 500 0.46 -11.71 -24.26
CA LYS A 500 -0.98 -11.42 -24.50
C LYS A 500 -1.57 -10.43 -23.49
N GLY A 501 -0.71 -9.56 -22.90
CA GLY A 501 -1.13 -8.64 -21.86
C GLY A 501 -1.68 -9.28 -20.58
N LYS A 502 -1.43 -10.56 -20.34
CA LYS A 502 -2.02 -11.34 -19.24
C LYS A 502 -0.99 -12.11 -18.43
N TYR A 503 -0.08 -12.82 -19.10
CA TYR A 503 0.94 -13.65 -18.44
C TYR A 503 2.18 -12.82 -18.23
N VAL A 504 2.68 -12.77 -17.02
CA VAL A 504 3.87 -11.99 -16.66
C VAL A 504 4.93 -12.92 -16.08
N LEU A 505 6.15 -12.81 -16.58
CA LEU A 505 7.33 -13.44 -16.04
C LEU A 505 8.39 -12.35 -15.85
N THR A 506 8.80 -12.12 -14.60
CA THR A 506 9.82 -11.11 -14.27
C THR A 506 10.95 -11.76 -13.52
N THR A 507 12.18 -11.60 -13.99
CA THR A 507 13.39 -11.86 -13.21
C THR A 507 13.93 -10.55 -12.68
N TYR A 508 14.47 -10.56 -11.46
CA TYR A 508 15.02 -9.38 -10.85
C TYR A 508 16.25 -9.68 -9.99
N TYR A 509 17.10 -8.69 -9.89
CA TYR A 509 18.21 -8.64 -8.96
C TYR A 509 18.21 -7.27 -8.29
N SER A 510 18.31 -7.24 -6.96
CA SER A 510 18.44 -6.00 -6.20
C SER A 510 19.53 -6.13 -5.13
N ARG A 511 20.19 -5.00 -4.87
CA ARG A 511 21.16 -4.87 -3.80
C ARG A 511 21.01 -3.51 -3.12
N THR A 512 20.70 -3.54 -1.82
CA THR A 512 20.56 -2.36 -0.99
C THR A 512 21.75 -2.29 -0.05
N LYS A 513 22.55 -1.23 -0.16
CA LYS A 513 23.62 -0.88 0.79
C LYS A 513 23.05 -0.08 1.94
N ASN A 514 23.61 -0.21 3.13
CA ASN A 514 23.15 0.46 4.36
C ASN A 514 21.66 0.20 4.62
N LYS A 515 21.16 -1.02 4.35
CA LYS A 515 19.74 -1.34 4.55
C LYS A 515 19.37 -1.14 6.01
N GLU A 516 18.46 -0.20 6.28
CA GLU A 516 17.90 -0.02 7.61
C GLU A 516 17.00 -1.19 7.99
N MET A 517 17.24 -1.77 9.17
CA MET A 517 16.42 -2.84 9.73
C MET A 517 16.35 -2.69 11.24
N GLN A 518 15.13 -2.80 11.78
CA GLN A 518 14.93 -2.97 13.21
C GLN A 518 15.27 -4.42 13.59
N THR A 519 16.08 -4.57 14.60
CA THR A 519 16.54 -5.87 15.11
C THR A 519 16.40 -5.92 16.62
N LEU A 520 16.44 -7.14 17.15
CA LEU A 520 16.41 -7.44 18.57
C LEU A 520 17.81 -7.83 19.04
N TYR A 521 18.17 -7.41 20.26
CA TYR A 521 19.39 -7.81 20.95
C TYR A 521 19.14 -7.96 22.45
N GLN A 522 19.43 -9.13 23.02
CA GLN A 522 19.45 -9.34 24.48
C GLN A 522 20.76 -8.78 25.03
N SER A 523 20.66 -7.77 25.90
CA SER A 523 21.83 -7.11 26.47
C SER A 523 22.60 -8.03 27.40
N PRO A 524 23.92 -8.19 27.25
CA PRO A 524 24.70 -8.98 28.21
C PRO A 524 24.88 -8.28 29.56
N GLU A 525 24.58 -6.98 29.66
CA GLU A 525 24.81 -6.18 30.86
C GLU A 525 23.61 -6.15 31.81
N ARG A 526 22.39 -6.29 31.25
CA ARG A 526 21.14 -6.20 32.01
C ARG A 526 20.05 -7.05 31.38
N LEU A 527 19.07 -7.49 32.19
CA LEU A 527 17.96 -8.30 31.72
C LEU A 527 16.97 -7.45 30.92
N VAL A 528 17.36 -7.07 29.71
CA VAL A 528 16.54 -6.31 28.77
C VAL A 528 16.81 -6.74 27.35
N GLU A 529 15.76 -6.74 26.57
CA GLU A 529 15.72 -6.98 25.14
C GLU A 529 15.60 -5.63 24.43
N ILE A 530 16.59 -5.29 23.62
CA ILE A 530 16.68 -3.99 22.93
C ILE A 530 16.24 -4.17 21.47
N TYR A 531 15.23 -3.44 21.05
CA TYR A 531 14.86 -3.25 19.66
C TYR A 531 15.48 -1.95 19.14
N LYS A 532 16.32 -2.04 18.13
CA LYS A 532 17.03 -0.88 17.57
C LYS A 532 17.19 -1.02 16.07
N CYS A 533 17.08 0.10 15.34
CA CYS A 533 17.37 0.16 13.91
C CYS A 533 18.88 0.28 13.67
N PHE A 534 19.40 -0.54 12.75
CA PHE A 534 20.77 -0.51 12.27
C PHE A 534 20.82 -0.44 10.75
N ASN A 535 21.93 0.08 10.22
CA ASN A 535 22.24 -0.03 8.81
C ASN A 535 23.07 -1.29 8.57
N PHE A 536 22.50 -2.33 8.00
CA PHE A 536 23.26 -3.51 7.58
C PHE A 536 24.21 -3.18 6.43
N ASP A 537 25.35 -3.86 6.33
CA ASP A 537 26.28 -3.73 5.21
C ASP A 537 25.56 -3.77 3.88
N PHE A 538 24.71 -4.79 3.71
CA PHE A 538 23.81 -4.91 2.57
C PHE A 538 22.67 -5.92 2.79
N SER A 539 21.64 -5.75 1.99
CA SER A 539 20.60 -6.72 1.70
C SER A 539 20.58 -6.99 0.20
N GLU A 540 20.55 -8.26 -0.21
CA GLU A 540 20.64 -8.70 -1.60
C GLU A 540 19.52 -9.68 -1.91
N GLN A 541 18.85 -9.52 -3.06
CA GLN A 541 17.76 -10.36 -3.48
C GLN A 541 17.87 -10.66 -4.99
N ALA A 542 17.73 -11.93 -5.35
CA ALA A 542 17.62 -12.36 -6.74
C ALA A 542 16.43 -13.31 -6.87
N GLY A 543 15.53 -13.04 -7.80
CA GLY A 543 14.26 -13.76 -7.83
C GLY A 543 13.57 -13.80 -9.17
N LEU A 544 12.45 -14.54 -9.16
CA LEU A 544 11.53 -14.75 -10.26
C LEU A 544 10.10 -14.53 -9.78
N VAL A 545 9.33 -13.76 -10.54
CA VAL A 545 7.88 -13.56 -10.34
C VAL A 545 7.15 -14.09 -11.56
N MET A 546 6.16 -14.94 -11.36
CA MET A 546 5.30 -15.47 -12.41
C MET A 546 3.83 -15.18 -12.08
N VAL A 547 3.11 -14.57 -13.03
CA VAL A 547 1.66 -14.30 -12.90
C VAL A 547 0.93 -15.00 -14.03
N VAL A 548 0.01 -15.90 -13.67
CA VAL A 548 -0.75 -16.73 -14.61
C VAL A 548 -2.25 -16.58 -14.33
N PRO A 549 -2.95 -15.68 -15.06
CA PRO A 549 -4.40 -15.64 -15.03
C PRO A 549 -4.99 -16.67 -15.99
N PHE A 550 -6.08 -17.31 -15.63
CA PHE A 550 -6.83 -18.18 -16.51
C PHE A 550 -8.33 -18.12 -16.22
N LYS A 551 -9.14 -18.49 -17.20
CA LYS A 551 -10.61 -18.55 -17.08
C LYS A 551 -11.10 -19.93 -17.48
N VAL A 552 -12.07 -20.45 -16.73
CA VAL A 552 -12.80 -21.65 -17.10
C VAL A 552 -14.23 -21.23 -17.46
N LYS A 553 -14.55 -21.26 -18.75
CA LYS A 553 -15.83 -20.77 -19.29
C LYS A 553 -16.18 -19.37 -18.72
N LYS A 554 -17.42 -19.19 -18.23
CA LYS A 554 -17.92 -17.94 -17.63
C LYS A 554 -18.02 -18.01 -16.10
N TRP A 555 -17.72 -19.17 -15.49
CA TRP A 555 -18.00 -19.41 -14.08
C TRP A 555 -16.74 -19.23 -13.17
N LEU A 556 -15.52 -19.35 -13.71
CA LEU A 556 -14.31 -19.19 -12.92
C LEU A 556 -13.33 -18.21 -13.61
N ASP A 557 -12.92 -17.21 -12.87
CA ASP A 557 -11.78 -16.33 -13.17
C ASP A 557 -10.73 -16.54 -12.09
N SER A 558 -9.53 -17.00 -12.47
CA SER A 558 -8.47 -17.37 -11.55
C SER A 558 -7.18 -16.67 -11.90
N ARG A 559 -6.39 -16.34 -10.88
CA ARG A 559 -5.02 -15.81 -11.03
C ARG A 559 -4.11 -16.44 -9.99
N ILE A 560 -3.03 -17.04 -10.47
CA ILE A 560 -1.95 -17.58 -9.65
C ILE A 560 -0.74 -16.65 -9.79
N THR A 561 -0.14 -16.27 -8.66
CA THR A 561 1.16 -15.59 -8.63
C THR A 561 2.13 -16.42 -7.81
N ALA A 562 3.24 -16.81 -8.42
CA ALA A 562 4.33 -17.53 -7.79
C ALA A 562 5.60 -16.68 -7.77
N ILE A 563 6.26 -16.59 -6.63
CA ILE A 563 7.50 -15.83 -6.44
C ILE A 563 8.51 -16.75 -5.79
N GLY A 564 9.70 -16.83 -6.37
CA GLY A 564 10.83 -17.53 -5.77
C GLY A 564 12.03 -16.61 -5.75
N PHE A 565 12.70 -16.48 -4.60
CA PHE A 565 13.88 -15.64 -4.50
C PHE A 565 14.90 -16.18 -3.50
N ARG A 566 16.17 -15.90 -3.79
CA ARG A 566 17.27 -15.99 -2.84
C ARG A 566 17.42 -14.65 -2.16
N TYR A 567 17.41 -14.66 -0.84
CA TYR A 567 17.63 -13.49 -0.01
C TYR A 567 18.92 -13.65 0.79
N ARG A 568 19.75 -12.60 0.86
CA ARG A 568 20.98 -12.56 1.65
C ARG A 568 21.07 -11.24 2.37
N GLN A 569 21.36 -11.28 3.65
CA GLN A 569 21.64 -10.11 4.49
C GLN A 569 22.97 -10.31 5.21
N LYS A 570 23.74 -9.24 5.27
CA LYS A 570 25.02 -9.21 5.96
C LYS A 570 25.16 -7.95 6.78
N ASP A 571 25.66 -8.13 7.98
CA ASP A 571 26.21 -7.05 8.80
C ASP A 571 27.48 -7.54 9.51
N SER A 572 28.57 -6.83 9.31
CA SER A 572 29.89 -7.16 9.87
C SER A 572 30.13 -6.52 11.24
N ASP A 573 29.26 -5.59 11.66
CA ASP A 573 29.39 -4.80 12.89
C ASP A 573 28.09 -4.81 13.73
N PHE A 574 27.26 -5.86 13.58
CA PHE A 574 26.02 -6.00 14.34
C PHE A 574 26.33 -6.40 15.77
N TRP A 575 26.34 -5.44 16.68
CA TRP A 575 26.73 -5.63 18.06
C TRP A 575 28.05 -6.44 18.16
N ASP A 576 28.06 -7.53 18.94
CA ASP A 576 29.15 -8.50 19.05
C ASP A 576 28.91 -9.79 18.24
N ILE A 577 27.87 -9.84 17.43
CA ILE A 577 27.39 -11.04 16.71
C ILE A 577 27.21 -10.79 15.20
N PRO A 578 28.29 -10.50 14.46
CA PRO A 578 28.22 -10.28 13.02
C PRO A 578 27.59 -11.47 12.30
N PHE A 579 26.88 -11.20 11.21
CA PHE A 579 26.18 -12.24 10.46
C PHE A 579 26.29 -12.07 8.93
N ASP A 580 26.21 -13.20 8.23
CA ASP A 580 26.03 -13.31 6.78
C ASP A 580 25.04 -14.45 6.53
N ARG A 581 23.76 -14.11 6.38
CA ARG A 581 22.67 -15.09 6.31
C ARG A 581 22.01 -15.08 4.94
N LYS A 582 21.68 -16.26 4.45
CA LYS A 582 21.00 -16.44 3.15
C LYS A 582 19.92 -17.51 3.27
N LEU A 583 18.82 -17.30 2.53
CA LEU A 583 17.71 -18.25 2.45
C LEU A 583 17.03 -18.18 1.08
N TYR A 584 16.41 -19.28 0.66
CA TYR A 584 15.49 -19.33 -0.48
C TYR A 584 14.06 -19.27 0.04
N THR A 585 13.34 -18.26 -0.42
CA THR A 585 11.94 -18.05 -0.07
C THR A 585 11.06 -18.26 -1.29
N PHE A 586 9.93 -18.90 -1.07
CA PHE A 586 8.89 -19.13 -2.07
C PHE A 586 7.57 -18.59 -1.53
N VAL A 587 6.87 -17.81 -2.36
CA VAL A 587 5.55 -17.24 -2.06
C VAL A 587 4.58 -17.66 -3.16
N LEU A 588 3.42 -18.15 -2.77
CA LEU A 588 2.33 -18.48 -3.69
C LEU A 588 1.07 -17.71 -3.27
N THR A 589 0.47 -17.00 -4.23
CA THR A 589 -0.86 -16.41 -4.04
C THR A 589 -1.81 -16.94 -5.10
N MET A 590 -3.06 -17.17 -4.71
CA MET A 590 -4.11 -17.65 -5.60
C MET A 590 -5.39 -16.84 -5.33
N ASN A 591 -5.98 -16.28 -6.39
CA ASN A 591 -7.24 -15.56 -6.32
C ASN A 591 -8.22 -16.21 -7.31
N ASN A 592 -9.32 -16.79 -6.80
CA ASN A 592 -10.34 -17.44 -7.60
C ASN A 592 -11.67 -16.72 -7.38
N THR A 593 -12.33 -16.32 -8.48
CA THR A 593 -13.67 -15.75 -8.45
C THR A 593 -14.61 -16.66 -9.22
N PHE A 594 -15.59 -17.20 -8.52
CA PHE A 594 -16.65 -18.02 -9.06
C PHE A 594 -17.90 -17.17 -9.30
N THR A 595 -18.36 -17.07 -10.55
CA THR A 595 -19.64 -16.45 -10.88
C THR A 595 -20.74 -17.46 -10.62
N LEU A 596 -21.45 -17.30 -9.50
CA LEU A 596 -22.53 -18.21 -9.09
C LEU A 596 -23.82 -17.91 -9.87
N SER A 597 -24.09 -16.61 -10.14
CA SER A 597 -25.20 -16.14 -10.94
C SER A 597 -24.86 -14.81 -11.59
N THR A 598 -25.48 -14.52 -12.74
CA THR A 598 -25.38 -13.22 -13.42
C THR A 598 -26.65 -12.38 -13.25
N LYS A 599 -27.78 -13.00 -12.90
CA LYS A 599 -29.05 -12.36 -12.57
C LYS A 599 -29.74 -13.19 -11.48
N PRO A 600 -29.60 -12.80 -10.21
CA PRO A 600 -28.86 -11.67 -9.67
C PRO A 600 -27.33 -11.82 -9.83
N ASP A 601 -26.57 -10.71 -9.87
CA ASP A 601 -25.11 -10.76 -9.94
C ASP A 601 -24.55 -11.20 -8.57
N LEU A 602 -24.16 -12.48 -8.50
CA LEU A 602 -23.65 -13.12 -7.29
C LEU A 602 -22.31 -13.80 -7.60
N LYS A 603 -21.27 -13.39 -6.88
CA LYS A 603 -19.90 -13.91 -7.04
C LYS A 603 -19.34 -14.39 -5.71
N PHE A 604 -18.68 -15.54 -5.74
CA PHE A 604 -17.91 -16.07 -4.61
C PHE A 604 -16.42 -15.98 -4.93
N THR A 605 -15.64 -15.47 -4.01
CA THR A 605 -14.18 -15.36 -4.16
C THR A 605 -13.48 -16.19 -3.08
N LEU A 606 -12.45 -16.95 -3.50
CA LEU A 606 -11.57 -17.69 -2.63
C LEU A 606 -10.13 -17.27 -2.93
N SER A 607 -9.47 -16.65 -1.95
CA SER A 607 -8.11 -16.14 -2.05
C SER A 607 -7.19 -16.87 -1.08
N GLY A 608 -6.04 -17.32 -1.54
CA GLY A 608 -5.06 -18.02 -0.71
C GLY A 608 -3.67 -17.40 -0.83
N PHE A 609 -2.95 -17.40 0.27
CA PHE A 609 -1.55 -17.00 0.39
C PHE A 609 -0.76 -18.09 1.10
N TYR A 610 0.45 -18.36 0.62
CA TYR A 610 1.41 -19.23 1.29
C TYR A 610 2.82 -18.70 1.11
N GLN A 611 3.60 -18.70 2.18
CA GLN A 611 5.03 -18.41 2.19
C GLN A 611 5.76 -19.49 2.99
N ASN A 612 6.89 -19.98 2.48
CA ASN A 612 7.79 -20.82 3.27
C ASN A 612 8.58 -19.95 4.28
N LYS A 613 9.64 -20.49 4.86
CA LYS A 613 10.50 -19.75 5.79
C LYS A 613 11.10 -18.51 5.15
N ALA A 614 11.31 -17.45 5.96
CA ALA A 614 12.02 -16.22 5.60
C ALA A 614 13.01 -15.86 6.72
N ILE A 615 13.87 -14.87 6.45
CA ILE A 615 14.81 -14.30 7.43
C ILE A 615 14.73 -12.78 7.42
N GLN A 616 14.98 -12.19 8.59
CA GLN A 616 15.12 -10.74 8.74
C GLN A 616 16.21 -10.49 9.78
N GLY A 617 17.43 -10.07 9.34
CA GLY A 617 18.57 -9.98 10.22
C GLY A 617 18.83 -11.32 10.91
N ILE A 618 18.81 -11.31 12.23
CA ILE A 618 18.98 -12.52 13.05
C ILE A 618 17.67 -13.30 13.28
N PHE A 619 16.50 -12.75 12.87
CA PHE A 619 15.21 -13.44 13.00
C PHE A 619 15.04 -14.55 11.97
N ASP A 620 14.51 -15.68 12.42
CA ASP A 620 13.91 -16.73 11.60
C ASP A 620 12.39 -16.55 11.60
N LEU A 621 11.83 -16.37 10.41
CA LEU A 621 10.39 -16.27 10.19
C LEU A 621 9.88 -17.63 9.69
N PRO A 622 8.99 -18.31 10.42
CA PRO A 622 8.45 -19.60 9.99
C PRO A 622 7.55 -19.45 8.76
N ARG A 623 7.13 -20.58 8.21
CA ARG A 623 6.12 -20.61 7.15
C ARG A 623 4.83 -19.92 7.63
N SER A 624 4.15 -19.23 6.72
CA SER A 624 2.87 -18.56 6.97
C SER A 624 1.93 -18.75 5.78
N GLY A 625 0.64 -18.72 6.03
CA GLY A 625 -0.36 -18.80 4.97
C GLY A 625 -1.77 -18.61 5.51
N ASN A 626 -2.68 -18.17 4.63
CA ASN A 626 -4.09 -18.00 4.92
C ASN A 626 -4.97 -18.37 3.73
N LEU A 627 -6.24 -18.58 4.01
CA LEU A 627 -7.29 -18.73 3.02
C LEU A 627 -8.47 -17.82 3.41
N ASP A 628 -8.86 -16.95 2.49
CA ASP A 628 -9.93 -15.98 2.66
C ASP A 628 -11.09 -16.29 1.72
N ALA A 629 -12.32 -16.06 2.16
CA ALA A 629 -13.51 -16.18 1.33
C ALA A 629 -14.37 -14.92 1.37
N ALA A 630 -14.99 -14.59 0.23
CA ALA A 630 -15.96 -13.50 0.16
C ALA A 630 -17.13 -13.86 -0.76
N LEU A 631 -18.34 -13.45 -0.37
CA LEU A 631 -19.54 -13.55 -1.18
C LEU A 631 -20.06 -12.14 -1.47
N ARG A 632 -20.11 -11.78 -2.76
CA ARG A 632 -20.51 -10.47 -3.23
C ARG A 632 -21.82 -10.55 -4.00
N TYR A 633 -22.78 -9.75 -3.60
CA TYR A 633 -24.07 -9.54 -4.25
C TYR A 633 -24.18 -8.11 -4.76
N THR A 634 -24.37 -7.96 -6.09
CA THR A 634 -24.52 -6.65 -6.76
C THR A 634 -25.97 -6.50 -7.23
N PHE A 635 -26.62 -5.39 -6.86
CA PHE A 635 -28.02 -5.13 -7.16
C PHE A 635 -28.28 -3.65 -7.48
N ALA A 636 -29.54 -3.22 -7.59
CA ALA A 636 -29.92 -1.86 -7.98
C ALA A 636 -29.26 -1.39 -9.29
N LYS A 637 -29.19 -2.28 -10.32
CA LYS A 637 -28.55 -2.02 -11.62
C LYS A 637 -27.05 -1.70 -11.48
N GLY A 638 -26.35 -2.39 -10.59
CA GLY A 638 -24.92 -2.19 -10.36
C GLY A 638 -24.57 -1.05 -9.41
N LYS A 639 -25.56 -0.34 -8.86
CA LYS A 639 -25.32 0.79 -7.96
C LYS A 639 -25.09 0.39 -6.51
N ALA A 640 -25.62 -0.74 -6.10
CA ALA A 640 -25.49 -1.25 -4.73
C ALA A 640 -24.75 -2.58 -4.71
N GLN A 641 -23.87 -2.75 -3.74
CA GLN A 641 -23.08 -3.96 -3.53
C GLN A 641 -23.06 -4.31 -2.04
N LEU A 642 -23.36 -5.55 -1.73
CA LEU A 642 -23.23 -6.15 -0.41
C LEU A 642 -22.15 -7.23 -0.48
N THR A 643 -21.18 -7.20 0.45
CA THR A 643 -20.13 -8.22 0.53
C THR A 643 -20.10 -8.81 1.93
N LEU A 644 -20.13 -10.14 2.00
CA LEU A 644 -19.84 -10.91 3.21
C LEU A 644 -18.44 -11.51 3.03
N LYS A 645 -17.60 -11.45 4.06
CA LYS A 645 -16.24 -12.00 4.01
C LYS A 645 -15.87 -12.75 5.27
N CYS A 646 -14.98 -13.71 5.11
CA CYS A 646 -14.29 -14.41 6.18
C CYS A 646 -12.80 -14.42 5.82
N ASP A 647 -12.01 -13.66 6.57
CA ASP A 647 -10.57 -13.62 6.44
C ASP A 647 -9.98 -14.76 7.28
N ASP A 648 -8.93 -15.41 6.78
CA ASP A 648 -8.23 -16.56 7.40
C ASP A 648 -9.15 -17.64 7.98
N ILE A 649 -9.90 -18.29 7.11
CA ILE A 649 -10.91 -19.30 7.46
C ILE A 649 -10.37 -20.36 8.44
N PHE A 650 -9.10 -20.76 8.27
CA PHE A 650 -8.47 -21.82 9.05
C PHE A 650 -7.67 -21.33 10.26
N ASN A 651 -7.60 -20.00 10.48
CA ASN A 651 -6.82 -19.39 11.57
C ASN A 651 -5.34 -19.80 11.53
N THR A 652 -4.71 -19.65 10.35
CA THR A 652 -3.36 -20.14 10.06
C THR A 652 -2.32 -19.04 9.79
N SER A 653 -2.74 -17.77 9.72
CA SER A 653 -1.83 -16.65 9.49
C SER A 653 -1.17 -16.11 10.78
N THR A 654 -1.07 -16.98 11.81
CA THR A 654 -0.34 -16.63 13.03
C THR A 654 1.12 -16.32 12.72
N ILE A 655 1.59 -15.20 13.25
CA ILE A 655 2.98 -14.78 13.10
C ILE A 655 3.78 -15.33 14.28
N SER A 656 4.95 -15.85 14.01
CA SER A 656 5.94 -16.21 15.02
C SER A 656 7.30 -15.71 14.58
N THR A 657 8.16 -15.35 15.52
CA THR A 657 9.56 -15.04 15.25
C THR A 657 10.46 -15.84 16.17
N ASN A 658 11.54 -16.36 15.62
CA ASN A 658 12.55 -17.05 16.40
C ASN A 658 13.91 -16.35 16.19
N VAL A 659 14.62 -16.11 17.27
CA VAL A 659 16.00 -15.69 17.26
C VAL A 659 16.81 -16.75 17.97
N ARG A 660 17.67 -17.44 17.24
CA ARG A 660 18.65 -18.39 17.76
C ARG A 660 19.96 -18.11 17.08
N PHE A 661 20.68 -17.12 17.58
CA PHE A 661 21.92 -16.65 16.97
C PHE A 661 22.91 -16.14 18.01
N GLY A 662 24.12 -16.73 18.06
CA GLY A 662 25.03 -16.47 19.16
C GLY A 662 24.42 -16.85 20.50
N GLN A 663 24.47 -15.93 21.46
CA GLN A 663 23.79 -16.09 22.78
C GLN A 663 22.33 -15.61 22.77
N GLN A 664 21.84 -15.10 21.64
CA GLN A 664 20.46 -14.62 21.51
C GLN A 664 19.52 -15.81 21.37
N ASN A 665 18.54 -15.92 22.27
CA ASN A 665 17.58 -17.01 22.25
C ASN A 665 16.20 -16.49 22.67
N VAL A 666 15.40 -16.10 21.69
CA VAL A 666 14.06 -15.56 21.88
C VAL A 666 13.09 -16.18 20.88
N LYS A 667 11.93 -16.58 21.34
CA LYS A 667 10.83 -17.04 20.52
C LYS A 667 9.59 -16.23 20.91
N ASN A 668 9.00 -15.56 19.92
CA ASN A 668 7.74 -14.85 20.08
C ASN A 668 6.67 -15.56 19.23
N HIS A 669 5.55 -15.83 19.82
CA HIS A 669 4.35 -16.29 19.12
C HIS A 669 3.25 -15.23 19.23
N TYR A 670 3.03 -14.51 18.12
CA TYR A 670 2.06 -13.42 18.04
C TYR A 670 0.71 -13.92 17.54
N MET A 671 -0.38 -13.36 18.07
CA MET A 671 -1.76 -13.52 17.62
C MET A 671 -2.22 -14.98 17.56
N LYS A 672 -3.01 -15.41 18.51
CA LYS A 672 -3.63 -16.72 18.56
C LYS A 672 -4.89 -16.84 17.67
N THR A 673 -5.52 -15.72 17.32
CA THR A 673 -6.74 -15.69 16.49
C THR A 673 -6.58 -14.68 15.36
N THR A 674 -6.75 -15.15 14.12
CA THR A 674 -6.62 -14.35 12.89
C THR A 674 -7.87 -14.41 12.01
N ARG A 675 -8.84 -15.32 12.36
CA ARG A 675 -10.10 -15.47 11.63
C ARG A 675 -11.05 -14.32 11.94
N ALA A 676 -11.39 -13.53 10.90
CA ALA A 676 -12.31 -12.41 11.01
C ALA A 676 -13.53 -12.57 10.09
N PHE A 677 -14.71 -12.15 10.57
CA PHE A 677 -15.93 -12.09 9.77
C PHE A 677 -16.28 -10.63 9.50
N GLY A 678 -16.66 -10.32 8.26
CA GLY A 678 -16.98 -8.96 7.87
C GLY A 678 -18.20 -8.88 6.97
N ILE A 679 -18.85 -7.72 7.01
CA ILE A 679 -19.89 -7.30 6.09
C ILE A 679 -19.61 -5.89 5.64
N SER A 680 -19.75 -5.63 4.34
CA SER A 680 -19.64 -4.28 3.79
C SER A 680 -20.77 -3.98 2.83
N PHE A 681 -21.15 -2.71 2.78
CA PHE A 681 -22.14 -2.18 1.87
C PHE A 681 -21.59 -0.97 1.16
N ASN A 682 -21.75 -0.94 -0.17
CA ASN A 682 -21.33 0.15 -1.04
C ASN A 682 -22.52 0.62 -1.88
N TYR A 683 -22.74 1.94 -1.96
CA TYR A 683 -23.79 2.54 -2.77
C TYR A 683 -23.29 3.72 -3.59
N LYS A 684 -23.49 3.64 -4.91
CA LYS A 684 -23.13 4.68 -5.90
C LYS A 684 -24.35 5.45 -6.35
N PHE A 685 -24.25 6.77 -6.38
CA PHE A 685 -25.36 7.65 -6.79
C PHE A 685 -24.92 8.77 -7.73
N GLY A 686 -25.87 9.46 -8.34
CA GLY A 686 -25.63 10.53 -9.30
C GLY A 686 -25.33 10.02 -10.71
N GLY A 687 -24.60 10.81 -11.48
CA GLY A 687 -24.27 10.54 -12.89
C GLY A 687 -23.27 9.42 -13.15
N TYR A 688 -23.23 8.39 -12.30
CA TYR A 688 -22.50 7.17 -12.53
C TYR A 688 -23.09 6.42 -13.74
N LYS A 689 -22.84 6.96 -14.94
CA LYS A 689 -22.97 6.16 -16.14
C LYS A 689 -21.74 5.25 -16.18
N GLU A 690 -21.93 3.93 -16.11
CA GLU A 690 -20.97 3.05 -16.74
C GLU A 690 -20.64 3.67 -18.08
N LYS A 691 -19.37 3.99 -18.33
CA LYS A 691 -18.92 4.38 -19.68
C LYS A 691 -19.43 3.27 -20.59
N LYS A 692 -20.52 3.51 -21.34
CA LYS A 692 -20.85 2.66 -22.48
C LYS A 692 -19.59 2.72 -23.31
N ARG A 693 -18.90 1.59 -23.41
CA ARG A 693 -17.73 1.43 -24.23
C ARG A 693 -18.17 1.81 -25.62
N GLU A 694 -17.63 2.88 -26.17
CA GLU A 694 -17.76 3.14 -27.58
C GLU A 694 -17.26 1.88 -28.29
N GLU A 695 -18.16 1.16 -28.90
CA GLU A 695 -17.84 0.13 -29.89
C GLU A 695 -16.96 0.85 -30.90
N VAL A 696 -15.76 0.33 -31.12
CA VAL A 696 -14.88 0.88 -32.16
C VAL A 696 -15.66 0.76 -33.44
N ASP A 697 -16.00 1.89 -34.05
CA ASP A 697 -16.60 1.92 -35.37
C ASP A 697 -15.61 1.30 -36.36
N THR A 698 -15.85 0.04 -36.69
CA THR A 698 -15.08 -0.73 -37.71
C THR A 698 -15.67 -0.58 -39.09
N SER A 699 -16.68 0.30 -39.32
CA SER A 699 -17.37 0.47 -40.59
C SER A 699 -16.46 0.89 -41.74
N ARG A 700 -15.25 1.42 -41.45
CA ARG A 700 -14.22 1.79 -42.43
C ARG A 700 -13.22 0.67 -42.79
N PHE A 701 -13.33 -0.51 -42.19
CA PHE A 701 -12.45 -1.65 -42.42
C PHE A 701 -13.22 -2.80 -43.10
N LYS A 702 -14.01 -2.46 -44.10
CA LYS A 702 -14.59 -3.42 -45.05
C LYS A 702 -13.71 -3.52 -46.25
#